data_645d8452177169fe5ea83b5643d39d07
#
_entry.id   645d8452177169fe5ea83b5643d39d07
#
_cell.length_a   1.000
_cell.length_b   1.000
_cell.length_c   1.000
_cell.angle_alpha   90.00
_cell.angle_beta   90.00
_cell.angle_gamma   90.00
#
_symmetry.space_group_name_H-M   'P 1'
#
loop_
_entity.id
_entity.type
_entity.pdbx_description
1 polymer ?
#
loop_
_entity_poly.entity_id
_entity_poly.type
_entity_poly.pdbx_seq_one_letter_code
_entity_poly.pdbx_strand_id
1 'polypeptide(L)'
;MYHCGMRQLEERHVANQVDLMVWSNRLDLLALSNFKGEVQVHRLISWQKVWTLSPPKENVTVQALAWRPDGKALAVGYSSGSVHIVDIEDKEILDKYDLEQEPSEEFEDSKHYGITCITWAVRATTLESATEYNIYDDASIFLQKTPSLSSGYKNQASEDNVKDIKEMQEQTQLNMLLVGYGTGHIYMSVFGRYPYGTIHLTQIAKDEFGEFKVLDINLSEDFSMMQVFYLDRATNNLYVSLINTSVLSAYAEQIFVVANKHSQLTQLMSHLDQTMISITEAWEHILLEMDTKMAYYAASVPEGGVSADLLELLMLGVPSDQLELFLLKELTAKGLKKLGSSVELSYSTIQKLVLKQLNIVGQSLTYYLAELRGLARIPDRYKILGLEEATVTEAIRACCAFLNKSLELQQVIDISMRHYKAFFRWLFVVIARLLDEQTPSEIVKITQQELTQLAEFLYNFDNVQVEGSETVSEKPVKFNLERLGQYLQDQDLTILTDNDDNPWHKFLAENACLMKDNETIFSMSEFRKFSLVQQQAFLKKAINKVFDVTDKDTGKHFSVLYNLRCYEDKTSSYIQNNLRVSQMFDPAQQRFMMAFTNNANESDGICFMSVAIKEKSCNASAIRYYITSGLIRDPNKEQFEEENVAVLDLQFYSAEYLSVLIRHPCSSESTIFVQLPLKIALDNANEFNVKAKSCIFSEKISRRNITSLLDQGIYTVLDKMDGFRIAVSGGRRVAVVLSRSRRKVRVFEMEADGDDDEDETLDSTQHSLSATNDSSYRSDQ
;
A
#
# COMPACT_ATOMS: atom_id res chain seq x y z
N MET A 1 40.36 19.80 -15.07
CA MET A 1 40.50 18.36 -14.91
C MET A 1 39.25 17.87 -14.20
N TYR A 2 38.57 16.89 -14.74
CA TYR A 2 37.37 16.30 -14.10
C TYR A 2 37.88 15.15 -13.24
N HIS A 3 38.13 15.40 -11.95
CA HIS A 3 38.46 14.35 -10.99
C HIS A 3 37.15 13.86 -10.34
N CYS A 4 36.73 12.64 -10.67
CA CYS A 4 35.77 11.92 -9.89
C CYS A 4 36.48 10.73 -9.26
N GLY A 5 37.08 10.95 -8.09
CA GLY A 5 37.81 9.91 -7.36
C GLY A 5 36.88 8.74 -7.05
N MET A 6 37.21 7.53 -7.50
CA MET A 6 36.46 6.30 -7.22
C MET A 6 37.29 5.43 -6.28
N ARG A 7 36.81 5.21 -5.06
CA ARG A 7 37.47 4.37 -4.07
C ARG A 7 36.66 3.09 -3.86
N GLN A 8 37.29 1.94 -4.04
CA GLN A 8 36.64 0.68 -3.69
C GLN A 8 36.57 0.56 -2.16
N LEU A 9 35.33 0.47 -1.63
CA LEU A 9 35.09 0.25 -0.21
C LEU A 9 35.20 -1.22 0.16
N GLU A 10 34.38 -2.05 -0.50
CA GLU A 10 34.22 -3.44 -0.12
C GLU A 10 33.91 -4.35 -1.31
N GLU A 11 34.26 -5.63 -1.14
CA GLU A 11 33.83 -6.71 -2.01
C GLU A 11 33.08 -7.75 -1.18
N ARG A 12 31.87 -8.14 -1.62
CA ARG A 12 30.99 -9.05 -0.87
C ARG A 12 30.45 -10.14 -1.78
N HIS A 13 30.27 -11.32 -1.19
CA HIS A 13 29.56 -12.43 -1.82
C HIS A 13 28.16 -12.53 -1.24
N VAL A 14 27.17 -12.63 -2.13
CA VAL A 14 25.77 -12.81 -1.80
C VAL A 14 25.40 -14.27 -1.97
N ALA A 15 24.66 -14.84 -1.01
CA ALA A 15 24.29 -16.26 -1.02
C ALA A 15 23.41 -16.64 -2.24
N ASN A 16 22.43 -15.78 -2.59
CA ASN A 16 21.52 -15.98 -3.69
C ASN A 16 21.94 -15.15 -4.91
N GLN A 17 21.58 -15.62 -6.11
CA GLN A 17 21.80 -14.85 -7.33
C GLN A 17 20.90 -13.62 -7.37
N VAL A 18 21.53 -12.43 -7.42
CA VAL A 18 20.85 -11.14 -7.49
C VAL A 18 20.41 -10.83 -8.91
N ASP A 19 19.19 -10.32 -9.07
CA ASP A 19 18.66 -9.88 -10.36
C ASP A 19 18.55 -8.36 -10.48
N LEU A 20 17.98 -7.69 -9.49
CA LEU A 20 17.86 -6.24 -9.44
C LEU A 20 18.53 -5.68 -8.19
N MET A 21 19.02 -4.44 -8.32
CA MET A 21 19.64 -3.68 -7.24
C MET A 21 19.18 -2.24 -7.34
N VAL A 22 18.75 -1.66 -6.23
CA VAL A 22 18.36 -0.24 -6.17
C VAL A 22 18.81 0.37 -4.84
N TRP A 23 19.48 1.51 -4.90
CA TRP A 23 19.90 2.30 -3.75
C TRP A 23 18.79 3.17 -3.20
N SER A 24 18.74 3.30 -1.88
CA SER A 24 18.00 4.40 -1.26
C SER A 24 18.76 5.71 -1.42
N ASN A 25 18.09 6.77 -1.86
CA ASN A 25 18.73 8.08 -2.03
C ASN A 25 18.97 8.80 -0.69
N ARG A 26 18.32 8.38 0.39
CA ARG A 26 18.44 9.03 1.71
C ARG A 26 19.08 8.15 2.77
N LEU A 27 18.73 6.88 2.80
CA LEU A 27 19.21 5.95 3.82
C LEU A 27 20.39 5.13 3.28
N ASP A 28 21.21 4.63 4.18
CA ASP A 28 22.35 3.77 3.86
C ASP A 28 21.92 2.32 3.61
N LEU A 29 20.97 2.15 2.67
CA LEU A 29 20.29 0.89 2.37
C LEU A 29 20.32 0.56 0.90
N LEU A 30 20.62 -0.70 0.60
CA LEU A 30 20.57 -1.31 -0.73
C LEU A 30 19.50 -2.39 -0.75
N ALA A 31 18.55 -2.29 -1.67
CA ALA A 31 17.57 -3.34 -1.94
C ALA A 31 18.08 -4.26 -3.06
N LEU A 32 18.03 -5.56 -2.81
CA LEU A 32 18.45 -6.62 -3.74
C LEU A 32 17.26 -7.57 -3.96
N SER A 33 16.96 -7.91 -5.20
CA SER A 33 16.03 -9.00 -5.51
C SER A 33 16.75 -10.21 -6.09
N ASN A 34 16.18 -11.38 -5.91
CA ASN A 34 16.70 -12.63 -6.46
C ASN A 34 15.69 -13.30 -7.43
N PHE A 35 16.13 -14.32 -8.14
CA PHE A 35 15.27 -15.08 -9.07
C PHE A 35 14.09 -15.81 -8.43
N LYS A 36 14.12 -16.02 -7.12
CA LYS A 36 13.00 -16.62 -6.38
C LYS A 36 11.91 -15.62 -6.01
N GLY A 37 12.07 -14.34 -6.42
CA GLY A 37 11.15 -13.27 -6.07
C GLY A 37 11.31 -12.75 -4.65
N GLU A 38 12.37 -13.13 -3.92
CA GLU A 38 12.67 -12.57 -2.60
C GLU A 38 13.36 -11.22 -2.74
N VAL A 39 13.01 -10.29 -1.87
CA VAL A 39 13.68 -8.99 -1.73
C VAL A 39 14.45 -8.94 -0.42
N GLN A 40 15.69 -8.55 -0.47
CA GLN A 40 16.57 -8.40 0.70
C GLN A 40 17.06 -6.95 0.79
N VAL A 41 17.02 -6.39 1.98
CA VAL A 41 17.58 -5.06 2.25
C VAL A 41 18.82 -5.20 3.10
N HIS A 42 19.91 -4.56 2.66
CA HIS A 42 21.21 -4.58 3.31
C HIS A 42 21.66 -3.15 3.68
N ARG A 43 22.34 -3.01 4.82
CA ARG A 43 23.06 -1.80 5.17
C ARG A 43 24.44 -1.81 4.53
N LEU A 44 24.89 -0.66 4.00
CA LEU A 44 26.19 -0.57 3.32
C LEU A 44 27.34 -0.82 4.29
N ILE A 45 27.42 -0.06 5.38
CA ILE A 45 28.59 -0.02 6.27
C ILE A 45 28.92 -1.39 6.89
N SER A 46 27.90 -2.16 7.25
CA SER A 46 28.07 -3.47 7.92
C SER A 46 27.75 -4.65 7.03
N TRP A 47 27.23 -4.40 5.83
CA TRP A 47 26.63 -5.41 4.95
C TRP A 47 25.61 -6.29 5.69
N GLN A 48 25.06 -5.78 6.78
CA GLN A 48 24.07 -6.49 7.58
C GLN A 48 22.74 -6.53 6.83
N LYS A 49 22.20 -7.72 6.72
CA LYS A 49 20.86 -7.90 6.22
C LYS A 49 19.84 -7.38 7.24
N VAL A 50 19.04 -6.40 6.86
CA VAL A 50 17.97 -5.83 7.69
C VAL A 50 16.80 -6.81 7.74
N TRP A 51 16.27 -7.19 6.58
CA TRP A 51 15.20 -8.16 6.45
C TRP A 51 15.16 -8.83 5.07
N THR A 52 14.32 -9.86 4.95
CA THR A 52 13.99 -10.53 3.69
C THR A 52 12.48 -10.61 3.54
N LEU A 53 11.95 -10.16 2.40
CA LEU A 53 10.55 -10.30 2.01
C LEU A 53 10.41 -11.49 1.06
N SER A 54 9.49 -12.39 1.36
CA SER A 54 9.15 -13.52 0.50
C SER A 54 8.15 -13.09 -0.59
N PRO A 55 8.15 -13.72 -1.77
CA PRO A 55 7.17 -13.42 -2.81
C PRO A 55 5.74 -13.79 -2.37
N PRO A 56 4.71 -13.12 -2.92
CA PRO A 56 3.31 -13.36 -2.56
C PRO A 56 2.80 -14.76 -2.97
N LYS A 57 3.34 -15.31 -4.04
CA LYS A 57 3.01 -16.65 -4.57
C LYS A 57 4.28 -17.33 -5.06
N GLU A 58 4.27 -18.65 -5.15
CA GLU A 58 5.37 -19.41 -5.78
C GLU A 58 5.53 -19.06 -7.26
N ASN A 59 6.77 -19.03 -7.75
CA ASN A 59 7.14 -18.71 -9.13
C ASN A 59 6.86 -17.25 -9.58
N VAL A 60 6.64 -16.32 -8.65
CA VAL A 60 6.53 -14.89 -8.95
C VAL A 60 7.88 -14.23 -8.76
N THR A 61 8.37 -13.52 -9.78
CA THR A 61 9.66 -12.81 -9.77
C THR A 61 9.46 -11.32 -9.59
N VAL A 62 10.45 -10.64 -9.00
CA VAL A 62 10.47 -9.19 -8.91
C VAL A 62 10.94 -8.60 -10.24
N GLN A 63 10.18 -7.65 -10.80
CA GLN A 63 10.48 -7.02 -12.07
C GLN A 63 11.00 -5.59 -11.91
N ALA A 64 10.56 -4.88 -10.87
CA ALA A 64 10.98 -3.52 -10.61
C ALA A 64 10.99 -3.22 -9.10
N LEU A 65 11.87 -2.31 -8.69
CA LEU A 65 12.01 -1.82 -7.33
C LEU A 65 12.15 -0.30 -7.36
N ALA A 66 11.48 0.40 -6.45
CA ALA A 66 11.67 1.84 -6.28
C ALA A 66 11.54 2.24 -4.81
N TRP A 67 12.48 3.04 -4.34
CA TRP A 67 12.42 3.62 -3.00
C TRP A 67 11.48 4.83 -2.96
N ARG A 68 10.69 4.93 -1.91
CA ARG A 68 10.01 6.19 -1.60
C ARG A 68 11.08 7.27 -1.37
N PRO A 69 10.88 8.51 -1.84
CA PRO A 69 11.91 9.55 -1.77
C PRO A 69 12.43 9.86 -0.37
N ASP A 70 11.64 9.61 0.69
CA ASP A 70 12.05 9.73 2.09
C ASP A 70 12.90 8.53 2.59
N GLY A 71 12.96 7.45 1.82
CA GLY A 71 13.68 6.22 2.15
C GLY A 71 12.96 5.27 3.11
N LYS A 72 11.78 5.64 3.65
CA LYS A 72 11.07 4.85 4.65
C LYS A 72 10.26 3.69 4.08
N ALA A 73 9.95 3.68 2.79
CA ALA A 73 9.22 2.60 2.14
C ALA A 73 9.86 2.17 0.82
N LEU A 74 9.62 0.92 0.44
CA LEU A 74 10.06 0.31 -0.80
C LEU A 74 8.86 -0.20 -1.59
N ALA A 75 8.70 0.23 -2.84
CA ALA A 75 7.75 -0.35 -3.78
C ALA A 75 8.40 -1.54 -4.50
N VAL A 76 7.73 -2.68 -4.46
CA VAL A 76 8.15 -3.94 -5.08
C VAL A 76 7.12 -4.34 -6.11
N GLY A 77 7.52 -4.36 -7.38
CA GLY A 77 6.68 -4.78 -8.51
C GLY A 77 6.97 -6.20 -8.93
N TYR A 78 5.93 -6.98 -9.02
CA TYR A 78 6.00 -8.40 -9.32
C TYR A 78 5.57 -8.74 -10.74
N SER A 79 6.04 -9.88 -11.25
CA SER A 79 5.66 -10.41 -12.57
C SER A 79 4.16 -10.75 -12.67
N SER A 80 3.48 -10.91 -11.55
CA SER A 80 2.03 -11.09 -11.47
C SER A 80 1.23 -9.83 -11.79
N GLY A 81 1.87 -8.65 -11.90
CA GLY A 81 1.19 -7.35 -12.03
C GLY A 81 0.87 -6.70 -10.68
N SER A 82 1.15 -7.36 -9.57
CA SER A 82 0.93 -6.79 -8.24
C SER A 82 2.09 -5.90 -7.79
N VAL A 83 1.77 -4.81 -7.08
CA VAL A 83 2.72 -3.92 -6.41
C VAL A 83 2.51 -4.00 -4.91
N HIS A 84 3.57 -4.24 -4.16
CA HIS A 84 3.55 -4.16 -2.70
C HIS A 84 4.39 -2.96 -2.26
N ILE A 85 3.83 -2.15 -1.39
CA ILE A 85 4.54 -1.08 -0.69
C ILE A 85 4.88 -1.59 0.70
N VAL A 86 6.18 -1.66 1.01
CA VAL A 86 6.71 -2.30 2.21
C VAL A 86 7.41 -1.27 3.06
N ASP A 87 7.09 -1.23 4.34
CA ASP A 87 7.83 -0.45 5.33
C ASP A 87 9.23 -1.03 5.54
N ILE A 88 10.20 -0.14 5.72
CA ILE A 88 11.59 -0.51 5.92
C ILE A 88 11.89 -0.93 7.35
N GLU A 89 11.21 -0.38 8.34
CA GLU A 89 11.47 -0.68 9.75
C GLU A 89 10.92 -2.06 10.14
N ASP A 90 9.66 -2.30 9.86
CA ASP A 90 8.91 -3.45 10.37
C ASP A 90 8.65 -4.53 9.31
N LYS A 91 8.99 -4.27 8.05
CA LYS A 91 8.71 -5.18 6.91
C LYS A 91 7.21 -5.36 6.67
N GLU A 92 6.36 -4.51 7.21
CA GLU A 92 4.93 -4.58 6.97
C GLU A 92 4.58 -4.15 5.54
N ILE A 93 3.57 -4.79 4.97
CA ILE A 93 3.02 -4.37 3.69
C ILE A 93 2.02 -3.25 3.98
N LEU A 94 2.45 -2.00 3.73
CA LEU A 94 1.64 -0.80 3.95
C LEU A 94 0.45 -0.74 3.00
N ASP A 95 0.66 -1.19 1.74
CA ASP A 95 -0.39 -1.22 0.74
C ASP A 95 -0.09 -2.28 -0.34
N LYS A 96 -1.15 -2.76 -0.97
CA LYS A 96 -1.07 -3.78 -2.02
C LYS A 96 -2.04 -3.45 -3.13
N TYR A 97 -1.52 -3.33 -4.35
CA TYR A 97 -2.32 -3.16 -5.56
C TYR A 97 -2.24 -4.43 -6.40
N ASP A 98 -3.37 -5.06 -6.60
CA ASP A 98 -3.53 -6.12 -7.59
C ASP A 98 -4.29 -5.49 -8.78
N LEU A 99 -3.58 -5.00 -9.75
CA LEU A 99 -4.14 -4.41 -10.96
C LEU A 99 -4.37 -5.51 -12.04
N GLU A 100 -4.79 -6.68 -11.61
CA GLU A 100 -5.27 -7.70 -12.52
C GLU A 100 -6.54 -7.17 -13.20
N GLN A 101 -6.45 -6.84 -14.47
CA GLN A 101 -7.64 -6.70 -15.30
C GLN A 101 -8.33 -8.07 -15.31
N GLU A 102 -9.62 -8.10 -15.01
CA GLU A 102 -10.44 -9.29 -15.20
C GLU A 102 -10.17 -9.84 -16.61
N PRO A 103 -9.84 -11.13 -16.77
CA PRO A 103 -9.60 -11.69 -18.07
C PRO A 103 -10.92 -11.53 -18.88
N SER A 104 -10.90 -10.64 -19.87
CA SER A 104 -11.93 -10.65 -20.90
C SER A 104 -11.86 -12.01 -21.56
N GLU A 105 -12.98 -12.74 -21.56
CA GLU A 105 -13.12 -14.14 -22.04
C GLU A 105 -12.69 -14.37 -23.49
N GLU A 106 -12.25 -13.35 -24.22
CA GLU A 106 -11.91 -13.41 -25.65
C GLU A 106 -10.42 -13.64 -25.97
N PHE A 107 -9.51 -13.67 -24.97
CA PHE A 107 -8.07 -13.87 -25.23
C PHE A 107 -7.48 -14.96 -24.32
N GLU A 108 -7.65 -16.23 -24.72
CA GLU A 108 -6.99 -17.40 -24.09
C GLU A 108 -5.43 -17.39 -24.21
N ASP A 109 -4.83 -16.50 -24.98
CA ASP A 109 -3.38 -16.35 -25.17
C ASP A 109 -2.77 -15.13 -24.45
N SER A 110 -3.45 -14.52 -23.48
CA SER A 110 -2.91 -13.40 -22.71
C SER A 110 -1.74 -13.87 -21.82
N LYS A 111 -0.54 -13.87 -22.36
CA LYS A 111 0.67 -13.79 -21.56
C LYS A 111 0.53 -12.58 -20.65
N HIS A 112 0.44 -12.81 -19.36
CA HIS A 112 0.39 -11.74 -18.33
C HIS A 112 1.60 -10.84 -18.51
N TYR A 113 1.40 -9.67 -19.07
CA TYR A 113 2.44 -8.66 -19.22
C TYR A 113 2.56 -7.90 -17.91
N GLY A 114 3.33 -8.44 -16.97
CA GLY A 114 3.57 -7.86 -15.67
C GLY A 114 4.16 -6.45 -15.68
N ILE A 115 4.53 -5.99 -14.51
CA ILE A 115 5.17 -4.69 -14.29
C ILE A 115 6.53 -4.67 -14.99
N THR A 116 6.86 -3.57 -15.63
CA THR A 116 8.12 -3.38 -16.34
C THR A 116 9.05 -2.38 -15.69
N CYS A 117 8.50 -1.30 -15.14
CA CYS A 117 9.26 -0.27 -14.43
C CYS A 117 8.41 0.35 -13.32
N ILE A 118 9.09 0.84 -12.30
CA ILE A 118 8.48 1.64 -11.22
C ILE A 118 9.38 2.83 -10.98
N THR A 119 8.76 4.02 -10.90
CA THR A 119 9.45 5.26 -10.57
C THR A 119 8.70 5.96 -9.45
N TRP A 120 9.41 6.42 -8.42
CA TRP A 120 8.83 7.19 -7.34
C TRP A 120 9.40 8.60 -7.35
N ALA A 121 8.59 9.56 -7.80
CA ALA A 121 8.98 10.96 -7.94
C ALA A 121 8.51 11.78 -6.72
N VAL A 122 9.27 12.82 -6.38
CA VAL A 122 8.92 13.81 -5.35
C VAL A 122 8.93 15.21 -5.96
N ARG A 123 7.97 16.04 -5.57
CA ARG A 123 7.94 17.43 -5.97
C ARG A 123 8.97 18.21 -5.13
N ALA A 124 9.86 18.94 -5.78
CA ALA A 124 10.94 19.68 -5.11
C ALA A 124 10.43 20.82 -4.22
N THR A 125 9.31 21.47 -4.60
CA THR A 125 8.71 22.57 -3.85
C THR A 125 7.90 22.04 -2.68
N THR A 126 8.22 22.50 -1.47
CA THR A 126 7.35 22.32 -0.29
C THR A 126 6.04 23.08 -0.53
N LEU A 127 4.93 22.46 -0.19
CA LEU A 127 3.61 23.08 -0.32
C LEU A 127 3.47 24.12 0.80
N GLU A 128 3.23 25.37 0.42
CA GLU A 128 3.03 26.47 1.39
C GLU A 128 1.86 26.18 2.33
N SER A 129 0.81 25.54 1.82
CA SER A 129 -0.36 25.13 2.59
C SER A 129 -0.08 24.09 3.68
N ALA A 130 1.01 23.29 3.53
CA ALA A 130 1.38 22.33 4.59
C ALA A 130 1.95 23.02 5.84
N THR A 131 2.41 24.26 5.73
CA THR A 131 2.99 25.05 6.82
C THR A 131 2.03 26.10 7.38
N GLU A 132 1.02 26.51 6.62
CA GLU A 132 0.04 27.54 6.98
C GLU A 132 -1.33 27.00 7.46
N TYR A 133 -1.53 25.68 7.54
CA TYR A 133 -2.70 25.16 8.23
C TYR A 133 -2.64 25.66 9.68
N ASN A 134 -3.40 26.70 9.92
CA ASN A 134 -3.53 27.30 11.24
C ASN A 134 -3.99 26.19 12.18
N ILE A 135 -3.12 25.76 13.09
CA ILE A 135 -3.40 24.72 14.08
C ILE A 135 -4.70 25.01 14.83
N TYR A 136 -5.12 26.27 14.86
CA TYR A 136 -6.36 26.74 15.51
C TYR A 136 -7.64 26.47 14.70
N ASP A 137 -7.54 26.22 13.38
CA ASP A 137 -8.71 25.97 12.52
C ASP A 137 -8.94 24.48 12.23
N ASP A 138 -8.01 23.62 12.65
CA ASP A 138 -8.14 22.18 12.48
C ASP A 138 -9.00 21.58 13.60
N ALA A 139 -10.29 21.42 13.33
CA ALA A 139 -11.23 20.79 14.27
C ALA A 139 -10.92 19.29 14.52
N SER A 140 -10.02 18.68 13.75
CA SER A 140 -9.58 17.29 13.97
C SER A 140 -8.89 17.11 15.33
N ILE A 141 -8.33 18.18 15.90
CA ILE A 141 -7.72 18.17 17.23
C ILE A 141 -8.74 17.79 18.32
N PHE A 142 -10.03 18.11 18.10
CA PHE A 142 -11.11 17.78 19.02
C PHE A 142 -11.67 16.37 18.83
N LEU A 143 -11.29 15.65 17.78
CA LEU A 143 -11.68 14.26 17.61
C LEU A 143 -11.00 13.40 18.68
N GLN A 144 -11.75 12.44 19.18
CA GLN A 144 -11.18 11.45 20.09
C GLN A 144 -10.14 10.62 19.35
N LYS A 145 -8.97 10.44 19.98
CA LYS A 145 -7.95 9.55 19.42
C LYS A 145 -8.50 8.14 19.31
N THR A 146 -8.30 7.51 18.15
CA THR A 146 -8.65 6.10 17.96
C THR A 146 -7.87 5.27 18.97
N PRO A 147 -8.55 4.54 19.86
CA PRO A 147 -7.85 3.70 20.83
C PRO A 147 -7.18 2.54 20.10
N SER A 148 -6.03 2.11 20.59
CA SER A 148 -5.33 0.93 20.05
C SER A 148 -6.20 -0.33 20.20
N LEU A 149 -6.24 -1.18 19.18
CA LEU A 149 -6.81 -2.51 19.25
C LEU A 149 -5.92 -3.39 20.10
N SER A 150 -6.04 -3.32 21.42
CA SER A 150 -5.45 -4.33 22.29
C SER A 150 -6.28 -5.61 22.16
N SER A 151 -5.96 -6.44 21.17
CA SER A 151 -6.45 -7.82 21.17
C SER A 151 -5.80 -8.53 22.36
N GLY A 152 -6.60 -9.06 23.27
CA GLY A 152 -6.12 -9.75 24.49
C GLY A 152 -5.27 -11.01 24.24
N TYR A 153 -4.91 -11.30 23.01
CA TYR A 153 -4.19 -12.48 22.56
C TYR A 153 -2.92 -12.23 21.72
N LYS A 154 -2.67 -11.00 21.21
CA LYS A 154 -1.42 -10.66 20.51
C LYS A 154 -1.06 -9.20 20.74
N ASN A 155 0.01 -8.96 21.48
CA ASN A 155 0.51 -7.61 21.83
C ASN A 155 1.17 -6.84 20.68
N GLN A 156 1.09 -7.27 19.42
CA GLN A 156 1.82 -6.68 18.30
C GLN A 156 1.02 -5.70 17.42
N ALA A 157 -0.30 -5.83 17.32
CA ALA A 157 -1.09 -5.02 16.39
C ALA A 157 -1.40 -3.58 16.86
N SER A 158 -1.07 -3.20 18.09
CA SER A 158 -1.48 -1.91 18.66
C SER A 158 -0.48 -0.76 18.44
N GLU A 159 0.79 -1.09 18.17
CA GLU A 159 1.80 -0.06 17.89
C GLU A 159 1.81 0.36 16.43
N ASP A 160 1.42 -0.52 15.51
CA ASP A 160 1.53 -0.35 14.07
C ASP A 160 0.56 0.70 13.52
N ASN A 161 -0.69 0.72 13.98
CA ASN A 161 -1.69 1.74 13.57
C ASN A 161 -1.34 3.17 14.00
N VAL A 162 -0.61 3.33 15.10
CA VAL A 162 -0.17 4.64 15.58
C VAL A 162 0.98 5.17 14.74
N LYS A 163 1.86 4.29 14.26
CA LYS A 163 2.99 4.62 13.38
C LYS A 163 2.49 5.11 12.03
N ASP A 164 1.55 4.43 11.40
CA ASP A 164 0.98 4.79 10.10
C ASP A 164 0.37 6.19 10.09
N ILE A 165 -0.36 6.56 11.15
CA ILE A 165 -0.93 7.91 11.30
C ILE A 165 0.18 8.95 11.38
N LYS A 166 1.23 8.66 12.15
CA LYS A 166 2.36 9.56 12.33
C LYS A 166 3.17 9.74 11.06
N GLU A 167 3.41 8.65 10.31
CA GLU A 167 4.11 8.71 9.03
C GLU A 167 3.39 9.57 7.98
N MET A 168 2.06 9.48 7.91
CA MET A 168 1.26 10.27 6.97
C MET A 168 1.23 11.75 7.36
N GLN A 169 1.23 12.06 8.65
CA GLN A 169 1.31 13.45 9.15
C GLN A 169 2.69 14.09 8.95
N GLU A 170 3.75 13.29 8.86
CA GLU A 170 5.12 13.76 8.61
C GLU A 170 5.39 14.05 7.13
N GLN A 171 4.52 13.68 6.20
CA GLN A 171 4.71 13.95 4.78
C GLN A 171 4.38 15.42 4.45
N THR A 172 5.40 16.18 4.16
CA THR A 172 5.30 17.61 3.82
C THR A 172 5.40 17.88 2.32
N GLN A 173 5.82 16.89 1.52
CA GLN A 173 6.02 17.01 0.08
C GLN A 173 5.14 16.04 -0.68
N LEU A 174 4.55 16.52 -1.79
CA LEU A 174 3.81 15.67 -2.70
C LEU A 174 4.76 14.69 -3.39
N ASN A 175 4.49 13.39 -3.29
CA ASN A 175 5.20 12.37 -4.03
C ASN A 175 4.23 11.47 -4.79
N MET A 176 4.70 10.93 -5.91
CA MET A 176 3.88 10.14 -6.84
C MET A 176 4.63 8.88 -7.24
N LEU A 177 3.95 7.76 -7.12
CA LEU A 177 4.38 6.47 -7.61
C LEU A 177 3.82 6.24 -9.00
N LEU A 178 4.70 5.95 -9.96
CA LEU A 178 4.38 5.64 -11.35
C LEU A 178 4.76 4.19 -11.62
N VAL A 179 3.83 3.41 -12.12
CA VAL A 179 4.02 1.99 -12.44
C VAL A 179 3.74 1.76 -13.92
N GLY A 180 4.76 1.34 -14.65
CA GLY A 180 4.66 1.00 -16.07
C GLY A 180 4.40 -0.49 -16.26
N TYR A 181 3.46 -0.81 -17.16
CA TYR A 181 3.06 -2.17 -17.50
C TYR A 181 3.50 -2.58 -18.90
N GLY A 182 3.74 -3.87 -19.04
CA GLY A 182 4.02 -4.46 -20.34
C GLY A 182 2.85 -4.39 -21.33
N THR A 183 1.67 -4.06 -20.88
CA THR A 183 0.46 -3.81 -21.71
C THR A 183 0.32 -2.36 -22.20
N GLY A 184 1.32 -1.51 -21.94
CA GLY A 184 1.29 -0.11 -22.36
C GLY A 184 0.46 0.81 -21.47
N HIS A 185 0.16 0.40 -20.25
CA HIS A 185 -0.52 1.21 -19.24
C HIS A 185 0.49 1.81 -18.26
N ILE A 186 0.20 3.00 -17.79
CA ILE A 186 0.95 3.69 -16.73
C ILE A 186 -0.04 4.02 -15.62
N TYR A 187 0.08 3.35 -14.51
CA TYR A 187 -0.69 3.62 -13.32
C TYR A 187 0.01 4.67 -12.46
N MET A 188 -0.77 5.60 -11.93
CA MET A 188 -0.28 6.69 -11.08
C MET A 188 -0.98 6.67 -9.73
N SER A 189 -0.21 6.76 -8.66
CA SER A 189 -0.75 6.90 -7.30
C SER A 189 0.03 7.93 -6.50
N VAL A 190 -0.69 8.69 -5.68
CA VAL A 190 -0.11 9.66 -4.76
C VAL A 190 0.20 8.97 -3.44
N PHE A 191 1.39 9.23 -2.89
CA PHE A 191 1.93 8.55 -1.70
C PHE A 191 2.03 7.02 -1.82
N GLY A 192 1.84 6.49 -3.04
CA GLY A 192 1.68 5.07 -3.25
C GLY A 192 0.38 4.48 -2.67
N ARG A 193 -0.58 5.29 -2.24
CA ARG A 193 -1.86 4.85 -1.63
C ARG A 193 -3.10 5.38 -2.34
N TYR A 194 -3.11 6.64 -2.73
CA TYR A 194 -4.25 7.23 -3.41
C TYR A 194 -4.15 7.01 -4.92
N PRO A 195 -5.04 6.22 -5.54
CA PRO A 195 -5.06 6.00 -6.98
C PRO A 195 -5.44 7.33 -7.66
N TYR A 196 -4.52 7.86 -8.47
CA TYR A 196 -4.78 9.10 -9.21
C TYR A 196 -5.37 8.83 -10.58
N GLY A 197 -4.94 7.74 -11.25
CA GLY A 197 -5.47 7.31 -12.54
C GLY A 197 -4.48 6.54 -13.39
N THR A 198 -4.97 6.07 -14.54
CA THR A 198 -4.20 5.26 -15.48
C THR A 198 -4.11 5.95 -16.85
N ILE A 199 -2.93 5.97 -17.45
CA ILE A 199 -2.68 6.50 -18.80
C ILE A 199 -2.44 5.32 -19.74
N HIS A 200 -3.09 5.33 -20.90
CA HIS A 200 -2.91 4.35 -21.95
C HIS A 200 -2.01 4.88 -23.05
N LEU A 201 -0.94 4.16 -23.40
CA LEU A 201 -0.04 4.56 -24.49
C LEU A 201 -0.72 4.57 -25.86
N THR A 202 -1.77 3.78 -26.06
CA THR A 202 -2.60 3.81 -27.28
C THR A 202 -3.19 5.18 -27.54
N GLN A 203 -3.63 5.88 -26.48
CA GLN A 203 -4.13 7.26 -26.58
C GLN A 203 -3.02 8.26 -26.92
N ILE A 204 -1.80 8.01 -26.39
CA ILE A 204 -0.61 8.84 -26.64
C ILE A 204 -0.10 8.66 -28.06
N ALA A 205 0.05 7.42 -28.50
CA ALA A 205 0.54 7.08 -29.83
C ALA A 205 -0.49 7.37 -30.93
N LYS A 206 -1.78 7.57 -30.58
CA LYS A 206 -2.93 7.67 -31.50
C LYS A 206 -3.06 6.45 -32.40
N ASP A 207 -2.72 5.30 -31.87
CA ASP A 207 -2.82 3.99 -32.51
C ASP A 207 -3.59 3.05 -31.59
N GLU A 208 -4.85 2.78 -31.91
CA GLU A 208 -5.78 1.99 -31.09
C GLU A 208 -5.40 0.50 -31.06
N PHE A 209 -4.62 0.03 -32.04
CA PHE A 209 -4.24 -1.37 -32.20
C PHE A 209 -2.75 -1.64 -31.86
N GLY A 210 -2.01 -0.62 -31.39
CA GLY A 210 -0.60 -0.76 -31.08
C GLY A 210 -0.36 -1.57 -29.80
N GLU A 211 0.53 -2.56 -29.87
CA GLU A 211 1.01 -3.31 -28.70
C GLU A 211 2.25 -2.62 -28.10
N PHE A 212 2.05 -1.79 -27.13
CA PHE A 212 3.12 -1.02 -26.49
C PHE A 212 3.57 -1.64 -25.17
N LYS A 213 4.88 -1.56 -24.91
CA LYS A 213 5.49 -1.92 -23.64
C LYS A 213 6.19 -0.71 -23.05
N VAL A 214 5.79 -0.27 -21.85
CA VAL A 214 6.51 0.76 -21.11
C VAL A 214 7.87 0.21 -20.68
N LEU A 215 8.93 0.99 -20.87
CA LEU A 215 10.29 0.60 -20.49
C LEU A 215 10.80 1.41 -19.31
N ASP A 216 10.54 2.73 -19.33
CA ASP A 216 10.97 3.63 -18.27
C ASP A 216 10.12 4.90 -18.26
N ILE A 217 9.95 5.51 -17.09
CA ILE A 217 9.14 6.71 -16.89
C ILE A 217 9.93 7.69 -16.05
N ASN A 218 9.95 8.95 -16.43
CA ASN A 218 10.55 10.02 -15.65
C ASN A 218 9.62 11.23 -15.57
N LEU A 219 9.51 11.84 -14.39
CA LEU A 219 8.68 13.01 -14.13
C LEU A 219 9.57 14.20 -13.77
N SER A 220 9.22 15.41 -14.25
CA SER A 220 9.91 16.63 -13.84
C SER A 220 9.70 16.91 -12.35
N GLU A 221 10.64 17.63 -11.72
CA GLU A 221 10.56 17.93 -10.28
C GLU A 221 9.36 18.78 -9.87
N ASP A 222 8.79 19.54 -10.81
CA ASP A 222 7.57 20.33 -10.61
C ASP A 222 6.29 19.59 -11.00
N PHE A 223 6.39 18.36 -11.51
CA PHE A 223 5.30 17.54 -12.04
C PHE A 223 4.58 18.11 -13.25
N SER A 224 5.19 19.09 -13.93
CA SER A 224 4.57 19.69 -15.12
C SER A 224 4.71 18.84 -16.38
N MET A 225 5.74 18.00 -16.45
CA MET A 225 6.09 17.20 -17.62
C MET A 225 6.47 15.78 -17.25
N MET A 226 6.07 14.83 -18.08
CA MET A 226 6.43 13.40 -17.93
C MET A 226 7.02 12.88 -19.23
N GLN A 227 8.19 12.25 -19.15
CA GLN A 227 8.82 11.57 -20.28
C GLN A 227 8.63 10.07 -20.12
N VAL A 228 8.12 9.43 -21.18
CA VAL A 228 7.87 7.99 -21.22
C VAL A 228 8.68 7.37 -22.34
N PHE A 229 9.46 6.36 -22.00
CA PHE A 229 10.19 5.54 -22.97
C PHE A 229 9.49 4.21 -23.13
N TYR A 230 9.16 3.83 -24.36
CA TYR A 230 8.40 2.63 -24.63
C TYR A 230 8.78 1.94 -25.93
N LEU A 231 8.49 0.64 -26.01
CA LEU A 231 8.69 -0.20 -27.15
C LEU A 231 7.35 -0.51 -27.82
N ASP A 232 7.28 -0.35 -29.10
CA ASP A 232 6.24 -0.92 -29.95
C ASP A 232 6.63 -2.36 -30.32
N ARG A 233 5.86 -3.33 -29.85
CA ARG A 233 6.16 -4.75 -30.05
C ARG A 233 5.91 -5.23 -31.47
N ALA A 234 4.97 -4.62 -32.18
CA ALA A 234 4.63 -4.97 -33.54
C ALA A 234 5.76 -4.61 -34.52
N THR A 235 6.41 -3.46 -34.29
CA THR A 235 7.47 -2.94 -35.18
C THR A 235 8.86 -3.05 -34.59
N ASN A 236 9.02 -3.44 -33.33
CA ASN A 236 10.26 -3.41 -32.54
C ASN A 236 10.96 -2.02 -32.54
N ASN A 237 10.18 -0.96 -32.66
CA ASN A 237 10.71 0.40 -32.63
C ASN A 237 10.66 0.96 -31.19
N LEU A 238 11.68 1.73 -30.83
CA LEU A 238 11.72 2.46 -29.56
C LEU A 238 11.24 3.90 -29.74
N TYR A 239 10.35 4.32 -28.85
CA TYR A 239 9.76 5.64 -28.83
C TYR A 239 10.00 6.36 -27.52
N VAL A 240 10.10 7.70 -27.62
CA VAL A 240 10.08 8.63 -26.48
C VAL A 240 8.92 9.58 -26.66
N SER A 241 8.03 9.63 -25.69
CA SER A 241 6.95 10.62 -25.63
C SER A 241 7.18 11.59 -24.48
N LEU A 242 6.98 12.88 -24.73
CA LEU A 242 6.85 13.89 -23.69
C LEU A 242 5.38 14.28 -23.57
N ILE A 243 4.87 14.12 -22.36
CA ILE A 243 3.49 14.37 -22.00
C ILE A 243 3.45 15.60 -21.09
N ASN A 244 2.58 16.53 -21.43
CA ASN A 244 2.29 17.66 -20.56
C ASN A 244 1.37 17.20 -19.43
N THR A 245 1.89 17.25 -18.21
CA THR A 245 1.20 16.90 -16.96
C THR A 245 1.01 18.13 -16.07
N SER A 246 1.00 19.34 -16.65
CA SER A 246 0.88 20.62 -15.93
C SER A 246 -0.30 20.69 -14.96
N VAL A 247 -1.33 19.89 -15.16
CA VAL A 247 -2.44 19.73 -14.23
C VAL A 247 -1.96 19.22 -12.86
N LEU A 248 -1.00 18.30 -12.82
CA LEU A 248 -0.41 17.80 -11.57
C LEU A 248 0.34 18.91 -10.81
N SER A 249 1.01 19.79 -11.55
CA SER A 249 1.71 20.94 -10.96
C SER A 249 0.74 22.02 -10.50
N ALA A 250 -0.26 22.36 -11.32
CA ALA A 250 -1.22 23.42 -11.03
C ALA A 250 -2.16 23.11 -9.85
N TYR A 251 -2.52 21.83 -9.69
CA TYR A 251 -3.43 21.37 -8.62
C TYR A 251 -2.71 20.54 -7.54
N ALA A 252 -1.41 20.73 -7.40
CA ALA A 252 -0.59 19.93 -6.47
C ALA A 252 -1.06 20.02 -5.00
N GLU A 253 -1.49 21.20 -4.55
CA GLU A 253 -2.05 21.40 -3.19
C GLU A 253 -3.36 20.65 -3.00
N GLN A 254 -4.24 20.75 -4.00
CA GLN A 254 -5.54 20.08 -3.95
C GLN A 254 -5.38 18.55 -3.99
N ILE A 255 -4.47 18.06 -4.83
CA ILE A 255 -4.12 16.63 -4.89
C ILE A 255 -3.56 16.16 -3.54
N PHE A 256 -2.67 16.94 -2.93
CA PHE A 256 -2.10 16.62 -1.62
C PHE A 256 -3.18 16.51 -0.54
N VAL A 257 -4.11 17.48 -0.47
CA VAL A 257 -5.20 17.50 0.51
C VAL A 257 -6.13 16.29 0.31
N VAL A 258 -6.56 16.02 -0.93
CA VAL A 258 -7.46 14.89 -1.23
C VAL A 258 -6.78 13.56 -0.93
N ALA A 259 -5.51 13.39 -1.30
CA ALA A 259 -4.75 12.17 -1.04
C ALA A 259 -4.57 11.91 0.46
N ASN A 260 -4.33 12.95 1.27
CA ASN A 260 -4.27 12.83 2.72
C ASN A 260 -5.62 12.40 3.31
N LYS A 261 -6.73 12.99 2.85
CA LYS A 261 -8.07 12.59 3.29
C LYS A 261 -8.41 11.15 2.89
N HIS A 262 -8.05 10.75 1.67
CA HIS A 262 -8.18 9.36 1.25
C HIS A 262 -7.42 8.41 2.18
N SER A 263 -6.15 8.71 2.49
CA SER A 263 -5.34 7.87 3.37
C SER A 263 -5.90 7.78 4.78
N GLN A 264 -6.40 8.89 5.34
CA GLN A 264 -7.07 8.91 6.64
C GLN A 264 -8.34 8.04 6.64
N LEU A 265 -9.17 8.15 5.60
CA LEU A 265 -10.38 7.34 5.47
C LEU A 265 -10.07 5.86 5.30
N THR A 266 -9.10 5.51 4.45
CA THR A 266 -8.68 4.11 4.22
C THR A 266 -8.16 3.47 5.50
N GLN A 267 -7.38 4.20 6.29
CA GLN A 267 -6.86 3.72 7.58
C GLN A 267 -7.98 3.49 8.60
N LEU A 268 -8.93 4.44 8.70
CA LEU A 268 -10.09 4.28 9.56
C LEU A 268 -10.96 3.10 9.13
N MET A 269 -11.11 2.86 7.82
CA MET A 269 -11.84 1.69 7.31
C MET A 269 -11.12 0.38 7.64
N SER A 270 -9.79 0.32 7.52
CA SER A 270 -9.01 -0.85 7.94
C SER A 270 -9.16 -1.13 9.45
N HIS A 271 -9.12 -0.09 10.28
CA HIS A 271 -9.38 -0.21 11.71
C HIS A 271 -10.80 -0.71 12.02
N LEU A 272 -11.79 -0.23 11.24
CA LEU A 272 -13.17 -0.70 11.34
C LEU A 272 -13.27 -2.19 11.00
N ASP A 273 -12.63 -2.65 9.92
CA ASP A 273 -12.61 -4.06 9.49
C ASP A 273 -12.03 -4.95 10.61
N GLN A 274 -10.90 -4.57 11.20
CA GLN A 274 -10.28 -5.30 12.31
C GLN A 274 -11.17 -5.33 13.56
N THR A 275 -11.83 -4.21 13.86
CA THR A 275 -12.76 -4.14 15.00
C THR A 275 -13.95 -5.07 14.79
N MET A 276 -14.51 -5.14 13.59
CA MET A 276 -15.62 -6.03 13.27
C MET A 276 -15.21 -7.50 13.41
N ILE A 277 -14.02 -7.87 12.94
CA ILE A 277 -13.46 -9.23 13.15
C ILE A 277 -13.37 -9.56 14.64
N SER A 278 -12.82 -8.64 15.44
CA SER A 278 -12.68 -8.86 16.90
C SER A 278 -14.03 -9.00 17.61
N ILE A 279 -15.06 -8.28 17.18
CA ILE A 279 -16.43 -8.42 17.68
C ILE A 279 -16.99 -9.79 17.33
N THR A 280 -16.81 -10.25 16.10
CA THR A 280 -17.27 -11.56 15.63
C THR A 280 -16.58 -12.70 16.38
N GLU A 281 -15.27 -12.64 16.55
CA GLU A 281 -14.50 -13.62 17.34
C GLU A 281 -14.99 -13.70 18.80
N ALA A 282 -15.24 -12.54 19.43
CA ALA A 282 -15.76 -12.51 20.80
C ALA A 282 -17.17 -13.11 20.91
N TRP A 283 -18.01 -12.93 19.90
CA TRP A 283 -19.33 -13.53 19.82
C TRP A 283 -19.27 -15.04 19.57
N GLU A 284 -18.44 -15.50 18.63
CA GLU A 284 -18.21 -16.92 18.36
C GLU A 284 -17.68 -17.66 19.58
N HIS A 285 -16.84 -17.00 20.39
CA HIS A 285 -16.35 -17.54 21.65
C HIS A 285 -17.52 -17.82 22.63
N ILE A 286 -18.51 -16.94 22.73
CA ILE A 286 -19.71 -17.17 23.56
C ILE A 286 -20.47 -18.39 23.06
N LEU A 287 -20.69 -18.51 21.75
CA LEU A 287 -21.37 -19.66 21.15
C LEU A 287 -20.65 -20.95 21.44
N LEU A 288 -19.33 -20.98 21.21
CA LEU A 288 -18.52 -22.18 21.41
C LEU A 288 -18.53 -22.65 22.87
N GLU A 289 -18.45 -21.73 23.84
CA GLU A 289 -18.50 -22.08 25.26
C GLU A 289 -19.87 -22.59 25.66
N MET A 290 -20.95 -22.01 25.20
CA MET A 290 -22.32 -22.47 25.44
C MET A 290 -22.54 -23.84 24.81
N ASP A 291 -22.23 -24.03 23.53
CA ASP A 291 -22.39 -25.26 22.80
C ASP A 291 -21.59 -26.41 23.48
N THR A 292 -20.33 -26.13 23.82
CA THR A 292 -19.48 -27.15 24.48
C THR A 292 -20.09 -27.65 25.79
N LYS A 293 -20.73 -26.79 26.58
CA LYS A 293 -21.32 -27.17 27.87
C LYS A 293 -22.71 -27.81 27.72
N MET A 294 -23.48 -27.39 26.73
CA MET A 294 -24.85 -27.85 26.56
C MET A 294 -24.98 -29.02 25.57
N ALA A 295 -23.98 -29.26 24.73
CA ALA A 295 -24.01 -30.28 23.67
C ALA A 295 -24.29 -31.69 24.20
N TYR A 296 -23.73 -32.04 25.36
CA TYR A 296 -23.95 -33.34 25.97
C TYR A 296 -25.42 -33.54 26.37
N TYR A 297 -26.02 -32.52 26.99
CA TYR A 297 -27.42 -32.57 27.39
C TYR A 297 -28.36 -32.53 26.15
N ALA A 298 -28.05 -31.62 25.21
CA ALA A 298 -28.81 -31.51 23.96
C ALA A 298 -28.86 -32.83 23.14
N ALA A 299 -27.78 -33.61 23.16
CA ALA A 299 -27.74 -34.93 22.50
C ALA A 299 -28.53 -36.00 23.20
N SER A 300 -28.91 -35.84 24.47
CA SER A 300 -29.68 -36.79 25.27
C SER A 300 -31.20 -36.54 25.23
N VAL A 301 -31.62 -35.38 24.72
CA VAL A 301 -33.00 -34.91 24.73
C VAL A 301 -33.46 -34.69 23.28
N PRO A 302 -34.79 -34.91 22.95
CA PRO A 302 -35.34 -34.61 21.63
C PRO A 302 -35.13 -33.15 21.23
N GLU A 303 -35.16 -32.89 19.93
CA GLU A 303 -35.03 -31.54 19.37
C GLU A 303 -36.06 -30.57 20.00
N GLY A 304 -35.58 -29.41 20.51
CA GLY A 304 -36.44 -28.49 21.28
C GLY A 304 -36.70 -28.88 22.73
N GLY A 305 -36.16 -30.02 23.20
CA GLY A 305 -36.36 -30.51 24.57
C GLY A 305 -35.63 -29.73 25.62
N VAL A 306 -34.48 -29.12 25.29
CA VAL A 306 -33.68 -28.35 26.25
C VAL A 306 -34.41 -27.14 26.81
N SER A 307 -35.02 -26.34 25.94
CA SER A 307 -35.84 -25.20 26.37
C SER A 307 -37.12 -25.63 27.08
N ALA A 308 -37.74 -26.70 26.61
CA ALA A 308 -38.94 -27.27 27.24
C ALA A 308 -38.62 -27.71 28.68
N ASP A 309 -37.55 -28.49 28.90
CA ASP A 309 -37.16 -28.97 30.21
C ASP A 309 -36.76 -27.79 31.15
N LEU A 310 -36.09 -26.77 30.63
CA LEU A 310 -35.76 -25.59 31.43
C LEU A 310 -36.99 -24.74 31.76
N LEU A 311 -37.95 -24.62 30.81
CA LEU A 311 -39.22 -23.96 31.08
C LEU A 311 -40.08 -24.76 32.09
N GLU A 312 -40.13 -26.07 31.98
CA GLU A 312 -40.78 -26.93 32.96
C GLU A 312 -40.16 -26.80 34.36
N LEU A 313 -38.80 -26.77 34.41
CA LEU A 313 -38.07 -26.50 35.66
C LEU A 313 -38.44 -25.14 36.26
N LEU A 314 -38.55 -24.08 35.40
CA LEU A 314 -38.94 -22.74 35.87
C LEU A 314 -40.37 -22.73 36.42
N MET A 315 -41.30 -23.43 35.77
CA MET A 315 -42.74 -23.45 36.14
C MET A 315 -43.03 -24.36 37.33
N LEU A 316 -42.47 -25.55 37.35
CA LEU A 316 -42.78 -26.58 38.36
C LEU A 316 -41.77 -26.60 39.51
N GLY A 317 -40.56 -26.10 39.26
CA GLY A 317 -39.48 -26.10 40.26
C GLY A 317 -38.83 -27.45 40.53
N VAL A 318 -39.16 -28.45 39.74
CA VAL A 318 -38.64 -29.84 39.83
C VAL A 318 -37.99 -30.22 38.51
N PRO A 319 -36.66 -30.55 38.47
CA PRO A 319 -36.05 -30.99 37.23
C PRO A 319 -36.44 -32.42 36.85
N SER A 320 -36.37 -32.76 35.58
CA SER A 320 -36.38 -34.18 35.14
C SER A 320 -35.10 -34.89 35.64
N ASP A 321 -35.14 -36.23 35.79
CA ASP A 321 -33.99 -37.01 36.25
C ASP A 321 -32.74 -36.77 35.39
N GLN A 322 -32.91 -36.59 34.09
CA GLN A 322 -31.80 -36.30 33.15
C GLN A 322 -31.25 -34.89 33.33
N LEU A 323 -32.11 -33.89 33.51
CA LEU A 323 -31.71 -32.52 33.77
C LEU A 323 -31.02 -32.38 35.12
N GLU A 324 -31.48 -33.03 36.16
CA GLU A 324 -30.86 -33.07 37.50
C GLU A 324 -29.44 -33.64 37.41
N LEU A 325 -29.28 -34.76 36.71
CA LEU A 325 -27.95 -35.38 36.51
C LEU A 325 -27.01 -34.45 35.76
N PHE A 326 -27.48 -33.79 34.73
CA PHE A 326 -26.71 -32.78 33.97
C PHE A 326 -26.27 -31.60 34.87
N LEU A 327 -27.21 -31.04 35.64
CA LEU A 327 -26.94 -29.89 36.50
C LEU A 327 -25.95 -30.19 37.61
N LEU A 328 -26.02 -31.39 38.21
CA LEU A 328 -25.21 -31.78 39.35
C LEU A 328 -23.84 -32.35 38.95
N LYS A 329 -23.75 -33.10 37.86
CA LYS A 329 -22.49 -33.79 37.49
C LYS A 329 -21.71 -33.09 36.36
N GLU A 330 -22.40 -32.65 35.33
CA GLU A 330 -21.72 -32.08 34.14
C GLU A 330 -21.49 -30.57 34.23
N LEU A 331 -22.55 -29.82 34.56
CA LEU A 331 -22.46 -28.36 34.62
C LEU A 331 -21.82 -27.90 35.93
N THR A 332 -22.27 -28.40 37.06
CA THR A 332 -21.87 -28.08 38.43
C THR A 332 -21.96 -26.57 38.80
N ALA A 333 -22.13 -26.24 40.07
CA ALA A 333 -22.13 -24.84 40.51
C ALA A 333 -20.83 -24.09 40.18
N LYS A 334 -19.68 -24.77 40.28
CA LYS A 334 -18.36 -24.18 39.93
C LYS A 334 -18.20 -23.98 38.41
N GLY A 335 -18.65 -24.96 37.64
CA GLY A 335 -18.63 -24.88 36.16
C GLY A 335 -19.53 -23.77 35.63
N LEU A 336 -20.75 -23.67 36.20
CA LEU A 336 -21.69 -22.59 35.84
C LEU A 336 -21.12 -21.19 36.17
N LYS A 337 -20.50 -21.03 37.31
CA LYS A 337 -19.85 -19.76 37.69
C LYS A 337 -18.73 -19.40 36.73
N LYS A 338 -17.90 -20.38 36.32
CA LYS A 338 -16.84 -20.16 35.35
C LYS A 338 -17.40 -19.76 33.98
N LEU A 339 -18.41 -20.47 33.48
CA LEU A 339 -19.11 -20.19 32.23
C LEU A 339 -19.74 -18.79 32.25
N GLY A 340 -20.47 -18.45 33.30
CA GLY A 340 -21.10 -17.15 33.46
C GLY A 340 -20.07 -15.98 33.43
N SER A 341 -18.94 -16.16 34.11
CA SER A 341 -17.87 -15.15 34.11
C SER A 341 -17.22 -15.00 32.74
N SER A 342 -17.02 -16.08 31.99
CA SER A 342 -16.46 -16.04 30.66
C SER A 342 -17.40 -15.36 29.65
N VAL A 343 -18.69 -15.72 29.67
CA VAL A 343 -19.70 -15.08 28.85
C VAL A 343 -19.83 -13.59 29.14
N GLU A 344 -19.85 -13.22 30.45
CA GLU A 344 -19.90 -11.81 30.84
C GLU A 344 -18.69 -11.00 30.37
N LEU A 345 -17.49 -11.60 30.41
CA LEU A 345 -16.26 -10.98 29.93
C LEU A 345 -16.33 -10.75 28.39
N SER A 346 -16.79 -11.74 27.64
CA SER A 346 -16.96 -11.62 26.19
C SER A 346 -17.97 -10.53 25.81
N TYR A 347 -19.15 -10.48 26.47
CA TYR A 347 -20.10 -9.39 26.28
C TYR A 347 -19.52 -8.02 26.63
N SER A 348 -18.79 -7.92 27.73
CA SER A 348 -18.13 -6.66 28.11
C SER A 348 -17.07 -6.24 27.10
N THR A 349 -16.38 -7.19 26.46
CA THR A 349 -15.43 -6.93 25.39
C THR A 349 -16.14 -6.41 24.15
N ILE A 350 -17.19 -7.08 23.69
CA ILE A 350 -18.01 -6.61 22.55
C ILE A 350 -18.55 -5.19 22.83
N GLN A 351 -19.09 -4.95 24.02
CA GLN A 351 -19.62 -3.63 24.40
C GLN A 351 -18.53 -2.53 24.33
N LYS A 352 -17.31 -2.83 24.82
CA LYS A 352 -16.19 -1.90 24.72
C LYS A 352 -15.77 -1.62 23.28
N LEU A 353 -15.73 -2.66 22.44
CA LEU A 353 -15.39 -2.51 21.01
C LEU A 353 -16.43 -1.66 20.30
N VAL A 354 -17.72 -1.90 20.52
CA VAL A 354 -18.80 -1.09 19.92
C VAL A 354 -18.73 0.36 20.38
N LEU A 355 -18.66 0.62 21.70
CA LEU A 355 -18.69 1.96 22.25
C LEU A 355 -17.43 2.78 21.97
N LYS A 356 -16.25 2.16 22.13
CA LYS A 356 -14.97 2.88 22.05
C LYS A 356 -14.31 2.82 20.69
N GLN A 357 -14.60 1.79 19.88
CA GLN A 357 -13.97 1.64 18.59
C GLN A 357 -14.94 2.05 17.47
N LEU A 358 -16.05 1.34 17.28
CA LEU A 358 -16.97 1.64 16.18
C LEU A 358 -17.50 3.06 16.19
N ASN A 359 -17.91 3.57 17.36
CA ASN A 359 -18.45 4.92 17.46
C ASN A 359 -17.40 6.00 17.21
N ILE A 360 -16.18 5.86 17.76
CA ILE A 360 -15.11 6.84 17.56
C ILE A 360 -14.67 6.86 16.11
N VAL A 361 -14.45 5.68 15.52
CA VAL A 361 -14.07 5.56 14.12
C VAL A 361 -15.16 6.11 13.20
N GLY A 362 -16.42 5.76 13.44
CA GLY A 362 -17.54 6.27 12.64
C GLY A 362 -17.71 7.79 12.74
N GLN A 363 -17.48 8.38 13.91
CA GLN A 363 -17.47 9.85 14.07
C GLN A 363 -16.33 10.50 13.30
N SER A 364 -15.12 9.91 13.35
CA SER A 364 -13.97 10.39 12.60
C SER A 364 -14.18 10.29 11.09
N LEU A 365 -14.75 9.18 10.61
CA LEU A 365 -15.14 9.01 9.20
C LEU A 365 -16.14 10.08 8.77
N THR A 366 -17.19 10.33 9.58
CA THR A 366 -18.19 11.37 9.29
C THR A 366 -17.53 12.75 9.19
N TYR A 367 -16.60 13.06 10.09
CA TYR A 367 -15.88 14.34 10.08
C TYR A 367 -15.06 14.50 8.78
N TYR A 368 -14.21 13.53 8.42
CA TYR A 368 -13.40 13.65 7.21
C TYR A 368 -14.22 13.64 5.92
N LEU A 369 -15.34 12.91 5.88
CA LEU A 369 -16.29 12.97 4.77
C LEU A 369 -16.98 14.33 4.68
N ALA A 370 -17.32 14.95 5.82
CA ALA A 370 -17.90 16.30 5.84
C ALA A 370 -16.91 17.37 5.33
N GLU A 371 -15.62 17.24 5.68
CA GLU A 371 -14.57 18.09 5.11
C GLU A 371 -14.46 17.90 3.60
N LEU A 372 -14.42 16.65 3.10
CA LEU A 372 -14.41 16.37 1.67
C LEU A 372 -15.63 16.97 0.96
N ARG A 373 -16.81 16.92 1.58
CA ARG A 373 -18.00 17.57 1.03
C ARG A 373 -17.82 19.08 0.94
N GLY A 374 -17.18 19.69 1.95
CA GLY A 374 -16.82 21.11 1.91
C GLY A 374 -15.90 21.43 0.72
N LEU A 375 -14.89 20.59 0.45
CA LEU A 375 -13.99 20.73 -0.68
C LEU A 375 -14.73 20.54 -2.01
N ALA A 376 -15.62 19.56 -2.10
CA ALA A 376 -16.42 19.29 -3.32
C ALA A 376 -17.34 20.49 -3.70
N ARG A 377 -17.70 21.34 -2.74
CA ARG A 377 -18.46 22.58 -2.97
C ARG A 377 -17.65 23.72 -3.58
N ILE A 378 -16.36 23.52 -3.81
CA ILE A 378 -15.48 24.46 -4.51
C ILE A 378 -15.11 23.86 -5.88
N PRO A 379 -16.02 23.87 -6.86
CA PRO A 379 -15.84 23.14 -8.12
C PRO A 379 -14.65 23.65 -8.94
N ASP A 380 -14.32 24.93 -8.84
CA ASP A 380 -13.21 25.53 -9.59
C ASP A 380 -11.85 24.91 -9.20
N ARG A 381 -11.73 24.34 -8.00
CA ARG A 381 -10.48 23.75 -7.51
C ARG A 381 -10.50 22.22 -7.50
N TYR A 382 -11.64 21.58 -7.23
CA TYR A 382 -11.69 20.15 -6.94
C TYR A 382 -12.46 19.31 -7.95
N LYS A 383 -13.28 19.93 -8.83
CA LYS A 383 -14.02 19.20 -9.87
C LYS A 383 -13.11 18.48 -10.85
N ILE A 384 -11.95 19.08 -11.17
CA ILE A 384 -10.97 18.46 -12.07
C ILE A 384 -10.36 17.17 -11.50
N LEU A 385 -10.37 17.03 -10.17
CA LEU A 385 -9.94 15.83 -9.45
C LEU A 385 -11.06 14.77 -9.31
N GLY A 386 -12.21 14.99 -9.94
CA GLY A 386 -13.35 14.07 -9.92
C GLY A 386 -14.15 14.09 -8.62
N LEU A 387 -13.92 15.04 -7.71
CA LEU A 387 -14.64 15.10 -6.44
C LEU A 387 -16.03 15.71 -6.65
N GLU A 388 -17.07 14.90 -6.43
CA GLU A 388 -18.47 15.29 -6.57
C GLU A 388 -19.21 15.35 -5.24
N GLU A 389 -19.99 16.42 -4.98
CA GLU A 389 -20.75 16.58 -3.74
C GLU A 389 -21.76 15.46 -3.53
N ALA A 390 -22.40 14.97 -4.59
CA ALA A 390 -23.43 13.92 -4.51
C ALA A 390 -22.87 12.60 -3.99
N THR A 391 -21.70 12.17 -4.51
CA THR A 391 -21.05 10.91 -4.10
C THR A 391 -20.56 10.98 -2.65
N VAL A 392 -20.00 12.12 -2.25
CA VAL A 392 -19.59 12.33 -0.84
C VAL A 392 -20.79 12.36 0.10
N THR A 393 -21.90 12.95 -0.32
CA THR A 393 -23.15 12.98 0.48
C THR A 393 -23.70 11.57 0.67
N GLU A 394 -23.65 10.73 -0.37
CA GLU A 394 -24.02 9.31 -0.28
C GLU A 394 -23.14 8.55 0.73
N ALA A 395 -21.83 8.81 0.72
CA ALA A 395 -20.91 8.21 1.69
C ALA A 395 -21.18 8.67 3.13
N ILE A 396 -21.52 9.95 3.36
CA ILE A 396 -21.95 10.46 4.67
C ILE A 396 -23.23 9.74 5.13
N ARG A 397 -24.21 9.58 4.26
CA ARG A 397 -25.45 8.87 4.60
C ARG A 397 -25.18 7.41 4.98
N ALA A 398 -24.32 6.72 4.23
CA ALA A 398 -23.89 5.36 4.55
C ALA A 398 -23.18 5.27 5.92
N CYS A 399 -22.34 6.26 6.24
CA CYS A 399 -21.66 6.33 7.52
C CYS A 399 -22.66 6.58 8.70
N CYS A 400 -23.63 7.47 8.50
CA CYS A 400 -24.70 7.70 9.49
C CYS A 400 -25.55 6.44 9.70
N ALA A 401 -25.83 5.68 8.61
CA ALA A 401 -26.54 4.40 8.69
C ALA A 401 -25.77 3.38 9.52
N PHE A 402 -24.47 3.26 9.28
CA PHE A 402 -23.58 2.37 10.03
C PHE A 402 -23.52 2.75 11.53
N LEU A 403 -23.33 4.03 11.85
CA LEU A 403 -23.33 4.50 13.24
C LEU A 403 -24.63 4.17 13.96
N ASN A 404 -25.76 4.38 13.30
CA ASN A 404 -27.05 4.11 13.85
C ASN A 404 -27.27 2.62 14.11
N LYS A 405 -26.82 1.77 13.16
CA LYS A 405 -26.86 0.31 13.33
C LYS A 405 -25.93 -0.16 14.47
N SER A 406 -24.80 0.50 14.66
CA SER A 406 -23.90 0.26 15.80
C SER A 406 -24.59 0.60 17.15
N LEU A 407 -25.38 1.67 17.21
CA LEU A 407 -26.17 2.01 18.41
C LEU A 407 -27.30 1.02 18.68
N GLU A 408 -27.99 0.53 17.63
CA GLU A 408 -28.97 -0.56 17.78
C GLU A 408 -28.31 -1.82 18.34
N LEU A 409 -27.16 -2.20 17.81
CA LEU A 409 -26.38 -3.36 18.29
C LEU A 409 -26.06 -3.22 19.78
N GLN A 410 -25.68 -2.02 20.24
CA GLN A 410 -25.40 -1.77 21.63
C GLN A 410 -26.62 -2.05 22.53
N GLN A 411 -27.81 -1.60 22.12
CA GLN A 411 -29.04 -1.88 22.85
C GLN A 411 -29.30 -3.40 22.94
N VAL A 412 -29.07 -4.11 21.85
CA VAL A 412 -29.20 -5.58 21.81
C VAL A 412 -28.22 -6.26 22.75
N ILE A 413 -26.96 -5.79 22.78
CA ILE A 413 -25.92 -6.29 23.72
C ILE A 413 -26.36 -6.10 25.17
N ASP A 414 -26.87 -4.93 25.52
CA ASP A 414 -27.32 -4.63 26.89
C ASP A 414 -28.50 -5.52 27.30
N ILE A 415 -29.47 -5.77 26.42
CA ILE A 415 -30.58 -6.66 26.65
C ILE A 415 -30.10 -8.11 26.80
N SER A 416 -29.31 -8.60 25.87
CA SER A 416 -28.76 -9.96 25.88
C SER A 416 -27.95 -10.24 27.14
N MET A 417 -27.11 -9.28 27.58
CA MET A 417 -26.32 -9.42 28.80
C MET A 417 -27.20 -9.52 30.04
N ARG A 418 -28.30 -8.75 30.13
CA ARG A 418 -29.27 -8.87 31.23
C ARG A 418 -29.95 -10.23 31.24
N HIS A 419 -30.34 -10.74 30.08
CA HIS A 419 -30.97 -12.05 29.95
C HIS A 419 -30.01 -13.16 30.44
N TYR A 420 -28.75 -13.15 30.02
CA TYR A 420 -27.75 -14.12 30.46
C TYR A 420 -27.48 -14.04 31.96
N LYS A 421 -27.39 -12.85 32.54
CA LYS A 421 -27.21 -12.65 33.99
C LYS A 421 -28.40 -13.22 34.77
N ALA A 422 -29.63 -12.99 34.32
CA ALA A 422 -30.82 -13.54 34.92
C ALA A 422 -30.82 -15.06 34.84
N PHE A 423 -30.49 -15.65 33.67
CA PHE A 423 -30.42 -17.09 33.44
C PHE A 423 -29.37 -17.75 34.32
N PHE A 424 -28.13 -17.29 34.34
CA PHE A 424 -27.06 -17.88 35.16
C PHE A 424 -27.34 -17.73 36.66
N ARG A 425 -27.91 -16.61 37.08
CA ARG A 425 -28.29 -16.41 38.47
C ARG A 425 -29.39 -17.41 38.90
N TRP A 426 -30.44 -17.53 38.08
CA TRP A 426 -31.51 -18.48 38.34
C TRP A 426 -31.00 -19.93 38.39
N LEU A 427 -30.22 -20.34 37.39
CA LEU A 427 -29.70 -21.70 37.31
C LEU A 427 -28.76 -22.02 38.49
N PHE A 428 -27.98 -21.04 38.95
CA PHE A 428 -27.15 -21.20 40.17
C PHE A 428 -28.01 -21.43 41.40
N VAL A 429 -29.11 -20.72 41.57
CA VAL A 429 -30.04 -20.91 42.69
C VAL A 429 -30.69 -22.31 42.65
N VAL A 430 -31.03 -22.78 41.43
CA VAL A 430 -31.59 -24.14 41.25
C VAL A 430 -30.55 -25.19 41.68
N ILE A 431 -29.31 -25.12 41.19
CA ILE A 431 -28.25 -26.06 41.53
C ILE A 431 -27.96 -26.03 43.03
N ALA A 432 -27.85 -24.86 43.67
CA ALA A 432 -27.63 -24.75 45.09
C ALA A 432 -28.75 -25.36 45.92
N ARG A 433 -30.01 -25.22 45.45
CA ARG A 433 -31.17 -25.87 46.10
C ARG A 433 -31.13 -27.39 45.97
N LEU A 434 -30.74 -27.91 44.81
CA LEU A 434 -30.59 -29.37 44.59
C LEU A 434 -29.46 -29.99 45.44
N LEU A 435 -28.45 -29.17 45.81
CA LEU A 435 -27.35 -29.57 46.67
C LEU A 435 -27.63 -29.37 48.17
N ASP A 436 -28.82 -28.90 48.57
CA ASP A 436 -29.17 -28.48 49.93
C ASP A 436 -28.20 -27.45 50.55
N GLU A 437 -27.58 -26.60 49.70
CA GLU A 437 -26.68 -25.58 50.18
C GLU A 437 -27.47 -24.33 50.68
N GLN A 438 -27.02 -23.78 51.83
CA GLN A 438 -27.60 -22.52 52.36
C GLN A 438 -27.15 -21.32 51.48
N THR A 439 -28.05 -20.83 50.68
CA THR A 439 -27.81 -19.62 49.86
C THR A 439 -28.25 -18.35 50.60
N PRO A 440 -27.50 -17.23 50.47
CA PRO A 440 -27.92 -15.93 51.03
C PRO A 440 -29.29 -15.51 50.49
N SER A 441 -30.14 -14.97 51.36
CA SER A 441 -31.51 -14.56 51.03
C SER A 441 -31.57 -13.50 49.86
N GLU A 442 -30.53 -12.74 49.70
CA GLU A 442 -30.42 -11.74 48.60
C GLU A 442 -30.28 -12.36 47.22
N ILE A 443 -29.60 -13.54 47.15
CA ILE A 443 -29.42 -14.27 45.88
C ILE A 443 -30.70 -14.98 45.49
N VAL A 444 -31.44 -15.48 46.46
CA VAL A 444 -32.70 -16.24 46.23
C VAL A 444 -33.88 -15.35 45.79
N LYS A 445 -33.88 -14.06 46.13
CA LYS A 445 -34.95 -13.14 45.74
C LYS A 445 -34.81 -12.74 44.26
N ILE A 446 -35.52 -13.43 43.39
CA ILE A 446 -35.65 -13.09 41.97
C ILE A 446 -36.77 -12.06 41.80
N THR A 447 -36.50 -10.97 41.14
CA THR A 447 -37.49 -9.90 40.86
C THR A 447 -38.43 -10.31 39.72
N GLN A 448 -39.64 -9.73 39.67
CA GLN A 448 -40.58 -9.93 38.57
C GLN A 448 -39.96 -9.63 37.21
N GLN A 449 -39.14 -8.60 37.18
CA GLN A 449 -38.44 -8.21 35.92
C GLN A 449 -37.43 -9.26 35.48
N GLU A 450 -36.66 -9.85 36.41
CA GLU A 450 -35.72 -10.94 36.10
C GLU A 450 -36.45 -12.20 35.62
N LEU A 451 -37.65 -12.50 36.18
CA LEU A 451 -38.48 -13.61 35.71
C LEU A 451 -38.98 -13.38 34.28
N THR A 452 -39.38 -12.16 33.95
CA THR A 452 -39.81 -11.81 32.57
C THR A 452 -38.61 -11.96 31.61
N GLN A 453 -37.45 -11.43 31.97
CA GLN A 453 -36.21 -11.59 31.17
C GLN A 453 -35.80 -13.05 31.00
N LEU A 454 -35.93 -13.84 32.04
CA LEU A 454 -35.66 -15.28 32.00
C LEU A 454 -36.63 -16.03 31.07
N ALA A 455 -37.93 -15.73 31.20
CA ALA A 455 -38.96 -16.33 30.32
C ALA A 455 -38.75 -15.99 28.85
N GLU A 456 -38.40 -14.71 28.54
CA GLU A 456 -38.04 -14.26 27.18
C GLU A 456 -36.77 -14.97 26.70
N PHE A 457 -35.77 -15.13 27.54
CA PHE A 457 -34.54 -15.84 27.20
C PHE A 457 -34.81 -17.30 26.86
N LEU A 458 -35.55 -18.02 27.70
CA LEU A 458 -35.88 -19.45 27.49
C LEU A 458 -36.79 -19.63 26.28
N TYR A 459 -37.73 -18.72 26.02
CA TYR A 459 -38.57 -18.74 24.81
C TYR A 459 -37.78 -18.65 23.51
N ASN A 460 -36.68 -17.87 23.52
CA ASN A 460 -35.82 -17.67 22.37
C ASN A 460 -34.56 -18.59 22.42
N PHE A 461 -34.52 -19.57 23.34
CA PHE A 461 -33.32 -20.39 23.55
C PHE A 461 -33.11 -21.44 22.45
N ASP A 462 -34.20 -22.05 21.99
CA ASP A 462 -34.20 -23.00 20.88
C ASP A 462 -34.91 -22.39 19.65
N ASN A 463 -34.37 -22.60 18.45
CA ASN A 463 -35.05 -22.31 17.20
C ASN A 463 -36.21 -23.32 16.99
N VAL A 464 -37.31 -23.18 17.71
CA VAL A 464 -38.53 -23.91 17.41
C VAL A 464 -39.13 -23.29 16.15
N GLN A 465 -38.89 -23.88 15.01
CA GLN A 465 -39.61 -23.51 13.80
C GLN A 465 -41.12 -23.86 14.01
N VAL A 466 -41.94 -22.83 13.98
CA VAL A 466 -43.40 -23.01 13.97
C VAL A 466 -43.75 -23.88 12.77
N GLU A 467 -44.46 -24.98 13.02
CA GLU A 467 -44.95 -25.90 12.02
C GLU A 467 -45.65 -25.15 10.87
N GLY A 468 -45.08 -25.22 9.68
CA GLY A 468 -45.68 -24.64 8.47
C GLY A 468 -44.72 -24.29 7.34
N SER A 469 -43.41 -24.38 7.48
CA SER A 469 -42.48 -24.13 6.39
C SER A 469 -41.75 -25.42 5.96
N GLU A 470 -41.98 -25.79 4.71
CA GLU A 470 -41.49 -27.02 4.07
C GLU A 470 -40.01 -27.09 3.78
N THR A 471 -39.16 -26.64 4.66
CA THR A 471 -37.70 -26.87 4.49
C THR A 471 -37.10 -27.43 5.78
N VAL A 472 -37.10 -28.74 5.89
CA VAL A 472 -36.34 -29.48 6.89
C VAL A 472 -34.84 -29.32 6.55
N SER A 473 -34.18 -28.39 7.20
CA SER A 473 -32.72 -28.30 7.22
C SER A 473 -32.22 -29.11 8.41
N GLU A 474 -31.53 -30.21 8.13
CA GLU A 474 -30.76 -30.98 9.12
C GLU A 474 -29.56 -30.16 9.65
N LYS A 475 -29.83 -29.10 10.38
CA LYS A 475 -28.79 -28.37 11.09
C LYS A 475 -28.75 -28.81 12.56
N PRO A 476 -27.56 -29.10 13.11
CA PRO A 476 -27.45 -29.42 14.53
C PRO A 476 -28.02 -28.28 15.36
N VAL A 477 -28.72 -28.64 16.44
CA VAL A 477 -29.34 -27.70 17.39
C VAL A 477 -28.28 -26.71 17.85
N LYS A 478 -28.33 -25.49 17.33
CA LYS A 478 -27.47 -24.38 17.76
C LYS A 478 -28.27 -23.54 18.73
N PHE A 479 -27.71 -23.31 19.90
CA PHE A 479 -28.26 -22.34 20.84
C PHE A 479 -28.35 -20.98 20.20
N ASN A 480 -29.57 -20.46 20.10
CA ASN A 480 -29.85 -19.27 19.32
C ASN A 480 -29.53 -17.99 20.10
N LEU A 481 -28.31 -17.50 19.95
CA LEU A 481 -27.91 -16.14 20.32
C LEU A 481 -28.31 -15.13 19.23
N GLU A 482 -29.43 -15.37 18.57
CA GLU A 482 -29.79 -14.79 17.28
C GLU A 482 -29.86 -13.28 17.25
N ARG A 483 -30.37 -12.66 18.31
CA ARG A 483 -30.52 -11.20 18.27
C ARG A 483 -29.18 -10.47 18.10
N LEU A 484 -28.11 -10.96 18.70
CA LEU A 484 -26.77 -10.38 18.52
C LEU A 484 -26.15 -10.87 17.21
N GLY A 485 -26.21 -12.18 16.96
CA GLY A 485 -25.57 -12.83 15.84
C GLY A 485 -26.06 -12.34 14.47
N GLN A 486 -27.34 -12.04 14.32
CA GLN A 486 -27.88 -11.53 13.05
C GLN A 486 -27.23 -10.20 12.60
N TYR A 487 -26.74 -9.37 13.53
CA TYR A 487 -26.03 -8.13 13.18
C TYR A 487 -24.61 -8.38 12.64
N LEU A 488 -24.02 -9.53 12.98
CA LEU A 488 -22.66 -9.92 12.64
C LEU A 488 -22.58 -10.87 11.43
N GLN A 489 -23.70 -11.14 10.79
CA GLN A 489 -23.81 -11.98 9.58
C GLN A 489 -24.19 -11.13 8.36
N ASP A 490 -23.76 -11.56 7.18
CA ASP A 490 -24.13 -10.94 5.91
C ASP A 490 -25.51 -11.42 5.45
N GLN A 491 -26.54 -11.08 6.23
CA GLN A 491 -27.95 -11.42 5.99
C GLN A 491 -28.85 -10.30 6.51
N ASP A 492 -30.04 -10.18 5.92
CA ASP A 492 -31.04 -9.25 6.42
C ASP A 492 -31.48 -9.63 7.83
N LEU A 493 -31.75 -8.64 8.66
CA LEU A 493 -32.24 -8.84 10.01
C LEU A 493 -33.64 -9.50 9.98
N THR A 494 -33.77 -10.63 10.64
CA THR A 494 -35.07 -11.33 10.79
C THR A 494 -35.90 -10.73 11.92
N ILE A 495 -35.22 -10.33 13.01
CA ILE A 495 -35.87 -9.71 14.17
C ILE A 495 -35.50 -8.22 14.16
N LEU A 496 -36.45 -7.39 13.77
CA LEU A 496 -36.27 -5.94 13.74
C LEU A 496 -36.54 -5.36 15.13
N THR A 497 -35.76 -4.31 15.47
CA THR A 497 -36.04 -3.52 16.68
C THR A 497 -37.29 -2.68 16.47
N ASP A 498 -38.21 -2.69 17.46
CA ASP A 498 -39.36 -1.82 17.44
C ASP A 498 -38.96 -0.36 17.64
N ASN A 499 -39.04 0.39 16.55
CA ASN A 499 -38.71 1.83 16.55
C ASN A 499 -39.94 2.72 16.34
N ASP A 500 -41.17 2.19 16.41
CA ASP A 500 -42.39 2.94 16.15
C ASP A 500 -42.59 4.12 17.13
N ASP A 501 -41.98 4.04 18.31
CA ASP A 501 -42.04 5.09 19.32
C ASP A 501 -40.77 5.99 19.38
N ASN A 502 -39.88 5.90 18.37
CA ASN A 502 -38.66 6.71 18.37
C ASN A 502 -39.00 8.22 18.28
N PRO A 503 -38.59 9.03 19.27
CA PRO A 503 -38.86 10.48 19.27
C PRO A 503 -38.31 11.21 18.05
N TRP A 504 -37.19 10.75 17.50
CA TRP A 504 -36.58 11.32 16.31
C TRP A 504 -37.45 11.11 15.05
N HIS A 505 -38.06 9.95 14.89
CA HIS A 505 -39.01 9.71 13.80
C HIS A 505 -40.25 10.57 13.91
N LYS A 506 -40.81 10.73 15.14
CA LYS A 506 -41.93 11.62 15.37
C LYS A 506 -41.58 13.09 15.07
N PHE A 507 -40.38 13.51 15.49
CA PHE A 507 -39.87 14.84 15.19
C PHE A 507 -39.70 15.09 13.70
N LEU A 508 -39.12 14.17 12.95
CA LEU A 508 -38.95 14.29 11.49
C LEU A 508 -40.29 14.26 10.74
N ALA A 509 -41.26 13.47 11.20
CA ALA A 509 -42.61 13.45 10.63
C ALA A 509 -43.34 14.77 10.82
N GLU A 510 -43.17 15.40 11.99
CA GLU A 510 -43.73 16.71 12.32
C GLU A 510 -43.01 17.86 11.59
N ASN A 511 -41.74 17.69 11.26
CA ASN A 511 -40.88 18.68 10.62
C ASN A 511 -40.37 18.23 9.24
N ALA A 512 -41.25 17.83 8.36
CA ALA A 512 -40.91 17.33 7.03
C ALA A 512 -40.11 18.33 6.17
N CYS A 513 -40.18 19.62 6.48
CA CYS A 513 -39.36 20.67 5.84
C CYS A 513 -37.84 20.44 6.01
N LEU A 514 -37.42 19.89 7.14
CA LEU A 514 -35.99 19.60 7.38
C LEU A 514 -35.43 18.58 6.41
N MET A 515 -36.24 17.59 6.03
CA MET A 515 -35.86 16.57 5.05
C MET A 515 -35.68 17.15 3.64
N LYS A 516 -36.47 18.17 3.29
CA LYS A 516 -36.53 18.74 1.94
C LYS A 516 -35.28 19.55 1.60
N ASP A 517 -34.71 20.24 2.58
CA ASP A 517 -33.58 21.15 2.38
C ASP A 517 -32.25 20.58 2.86
N ASN A 518 -32.23 19.36 3.37
CA ASN A 518 -31.03 18.75 3.94
C ASN A 518 -30.90 17.26 3.59
N GLU A 519 -30.19 17.00 2.49
CA GLU A 519 -29.94 15.64 1.98
C GLU A 519 -29.13 14.76 2.93
N THR A 520 -28.48 15.36 3.95
CA THR A 520 -27.71 14.60 4.97
C THR A 520 -28.60 14.10 6.10
N ILE A 521 -29.83 14.54 6.23
CA ILE A 521 -30.74 14.00 7.23
C ILE A 521 -31.12 12.58 6.85
N PHE A 522 -30.80 11.70 7.77
CA PHE A 522 -30.88 10.26 7.60
C PHE A 522 -32.27 9.75 8.01
N SER A 523 -32.93 9.01 7.10
CA SER A 523 -34.15 8.26 7.40
C SER A 523 -33.81 6.80 7.69
N MET A 524 -34.15 6.33 8.90
CA MET A 524 -33.84 4.96 9.32
C MET A 524 -34.64 3.90 8.55
N SER A 525 -35.77 4.26 7.92
CA SER A 525 -36.64 3.32 7.25
C SER A 525 -35.96 2.56 6.10
N GLU A 526 -35.06 3.21 5.36
CA GLU A 526 -34.38 2.63 4.22
C GLU A 526 -33.36 1.53 4.62
N PHE A 527 -32.78 1.66 5.82
CA PHE A 527 -31.67 0.84 6.30
C PHE A 527 -32.08 -0.14 7.41
N ARG A 528 -33.34 -0.20 7.76
CA ARG A 528 -33.86 -0.96 8.92
C ARG A 528 -33.54 -2.46 8.84
N LYS A 529 -33.62 -3.05 7.66
CA LYS A 529 -33.46 -4.49 7.45
C LYS A 529 -32.00 -4.96 7.42
N PHE A 530 -31.07 -4.07 7.14
CA PHE A 530 -29.69 -4.47 6.93
C PHE A 530 -28.94 -4.74 8.24
N SER A 531 -28.05 -5.75 8.22
CA SER A 531 -27.16 -6.05 9.33
C SER A 531 -26.04 -5.02 9.44
N LEU A 532 -25.26 -5.06 10.53
CA LEU A 532 -24.09 -4.19 10.71
C LEU A 532 -23.01 -4.49 9.67
N VAL A 533 -22.79 -5.76 9.33
CA VAL A 533 -21.84 -6.21 8.29
C VAL A 533 -22.24 -5.67 6.93
N GLN A 534 -23.53 -5.75 6.57
CA GLN A 534 -24.02 -5.18 5.31
C GLN A 534 -23.86 -3.65 5.28
N GLN A 535 -24.12 -2.95 6.40
CA GLN A 535 -23.93 -1.51 6.47
C GLN A 535 -22.45 -1.13 6.34
N GLN A 536 -21.53 -1.92 6.89
CA GLN A 536 -20.09 -1.74 6.70
C GLN A 536 -19.70 -1.90 5.22
N ALA A 537 -20.22 -2.93 4.54
CA ALA A 537 -19.97 -3.17 3.13
C ALA A 537 -20.49 -2.00 2.25
N PHE A 538 -21.70 -1.49 2.54
CA PHE A 538 -22.24 -0.31 1.87
C PHE A 538 -21.39 0.94 2.09
N LEU A 539 -20.94 1.17 3.33
CA LEU A 539 -20.06 2.28 3.67
C LEU A 539 -18.73 2.20 2.89
N LYS A 540 -18.10 1.03 2.87
CA LYS A 540 -16.86 0.79 2.12
C LYS A 540 -17.04 1.05 0.63
N LYS A 541 -18.11 0.55 0.04
CA LYS A 541 -18.46 0.78 -1.37
C LYS A 541 -18.71 2.27 -1.65
N ALA A 542 -19.42 2.96 -0.77
CA ALA A 542 -19.70 4.38 -0.94
C ALA A 542 -18.44 5.25 -0.84
N ILE A 543 -17.53 4.95 0.10
CA ILE A 543 -16.24 5.66 0.22
C ILE A 543 -15.37 5.40 -1.02
N ASN A 544 -15.26 4.16 -1.47
CA ASN A 544 -14.49 3.84 -2.68
C ASN A 544 -15.03 4.61 -3.89
N LYS A 545 -16.36 4.67 -4.05
CA LYS A 545 -17.02 5.40 -5.15
C LYS A 545 -16.66 6.90 -5.18
N VAL A 546 -16.39 7.52 -4.04
CA VAL A 546 -15.96 8.93 -3.97
C VAL A 546 -14.64 9.14 -4.73
N PHE A 547 -13.76 8.14 -4.72
CA PHE A 547 -12.42 8.21 -5.30
C PHE A 547 -12.27 7.50 -6.64
N ASP A 548 -13.21 6.64 -7.03
CA ASP A 548 -13.18 5.89 -8.31
C ASP A 548 -13.40 6.77 -9.57
N VAL A 549 -13.82 8.01 -9.40
CA VAL A 549 -14.16 8.92 -10.51
C VAL A 549 -12.92 9.38 -11.27
N THR A 550 -11.74 9.35 -10.62
CA THR A 550 -10.49 9.83 -11.21
C THR A 550 -9.94 8.95 -12.32
N ASP A 551 -10.24 7.65 -12.31
CA ASP A 551 -9.65 6.67 -13.24
C ASP A 551 -10.09 6.87 -14.71
N LYS A 552 -11.30 7.34 -14.93
CA LYS A 552 -11.88 7.46 -16.27
C LYS A 552 -11.51 8.74 -17.03
N ASP A 553 -11.14 9.80 -16.33
CA ASP A 553 -10.97 11.14 -16.93
C ASP A 553 -9.53 11.68 -16.89
N THR A 554 -8.63 11.05 -16.13
CA THR A 554 -7.26 11.55 -15.94
C THR A 554 -6.49 11.66 -17.25
N GLY A 555 -6.61 10.70 -18.14
CA GLY A 555 -5.96 10.73 -19.45
C GLY A 555 -6.42 11.86 -20.38
N LYS A 556 -7.62 12.43 -20.15
CA LYS A 556 -8.15 13.53 -20.97
C LYS A 556 -7.48 14.87 -20.70
N HIS A 557 -6.88 15.02 -19.51
CA HIS A 557 -6.22 16.26 -19.10
C HIS A 557 -4.75 16.32 -19.49
N PHE A 558 -4.19 15.21 -19.97
CA PHE A 558 -2.81 15.14 -20.41
C PHE A 558 -2.71 15.27 -21.93
N SER A 559 -1.80 16.11 -22.39
CA SER A 559 -1.56 16.32 -23.82
C SER A 559 -0.15 15.89 -24.20
N VAL A 560 -0.04 15.17 -25.32
CA VAL A 560 1.25 14.77 -25.87
C VAL A 560 1.88 15.95 -26.59
N LEU A 561 3.05 16.38 -26.16
CA LEU A 561 3.81 17.44 -26.81
C LEU A 561 4.54 16.92 -28.03
N TYR A 562 5.19 15.79 -27.90
CA TYR A 562 5.81 15.07 -29.01
C TYR A 562 5.87 13.56 -28.74
N ASN A 563 5.95 12.83 -29.85
CA ASN A 563 6.21 11.40 -29.86
C ASN A 563 7.30 11.12 -30.91
N LEU A 564 8.48 10.72 -30.45
CA LEU A 564 9.68 10.59 -31.27
C LEU A 564 10.07 9.14 -31.40
N ARG A 565 10.25 8.66 -32.63
CA ARG A 565 10.86 7.35 -32.88
C ARG A 565 12.36 7.46 -32.70
N CYS A 566 12.89 6.83 -31.66
CA CYS A 566 14.30 6.92 -31.30
C CYS A 566 15.16 5.93 -32.06
N TYR A 567 14.74 4.67 -32.10
CA TYR A 567 15.55 3.58 -32.65
C TYR A 567 14.68 2.59 -33.42
N GLU A 568 15.22 2.05 -34.50
CA GLU A 568 14.58 1.06 -35.36
C GLU A 568 15.51 -0.17 -35.45
N ASP A 569 15.03 -1.33 -35.01
CA ASP A 569 15.78 -2.58 -35.15
C ASP A 569 15.35 -3.32 -36.41
N LYS A 570 16.29 -3.50 -37.28
CA LYS A 570 16.10 -4.28 -38.52
C LYS A 570 16.18 -5.80 -38.30
N THR A 571 16.60 -6.26 -37.13
CA THR A 571 16.96 -7.69 -36.84
C THR A 571 16.01 -8.42 -35.86
N SER A 572 14.85 -7.90 -35.65
CA SER A 572 13.58 -8.50 -35.21
C SER A 572 13.44 -9.35 -33.95
N SER A 573 14.43 -9.67 -33.10
CA SER A 573 14.11 -10.54 -31.93
C SER A 573 14.89 -10.34 -30.63
N TYR A 574 15.85 -9.43 -30.56
CA TYR A 574 16.79 -9.38 -29.42
C TYR A 574 16.71 -8.11 -28.55
N ILE A 575 15.94 -7.08 -28.91
CA ILE A 575 15.93 -5.81 -28.16
C ILE A 575 15.50 -5.98 -26.71
N GLN A 576 14.51 -6.81 -26.43
CA GLN A 576 13.85 -6.84 -25.13
C GLN A 576 14.74 -7.22 -23.95
N ASN A 577 15.74 -8.10 -24.15
CA ASN A 577 16.56 -8.62 -23.06
C ASN A 577 17.89 -7.87 -22.88
N ASN A 578 18.35 -7.19 -23.91
CA ASN A 578 19.68 -6.56 -23.93
C ASN A 578 19.66 -5.04 -23.84
N LEU A 579 18.47 -4.43 -23.87
CA LEU A 579 18.32 -3.00 -23.74
C LEU A 579 18.59 -2.55 -22.30
N ARG A 580 19.43 -1.53 -22.16
CA ARG A 580 19.70 -0.83 -20.91
C ARG A 580 19.32 0.63 -21.12
N VAL A 581 18.52 1.17 -20.20
CA VAL A 581 17.98 2.53 -20.27
C VAL A 581 18.17 3.20 -18.93
N SER A 582 18.48 4.46 -18.98
CA SER A 582 18.40 5.36 -17.84
C SER A 582 17.88 6.72 -18.26
N GLN A 583 17.04 7.32 -17.48
CA GLN A 583 16.49 8.65 -17.67
C GLN A 583 16.74 9.52 -16.46
N MET A 584 16.92 10.82 -16.67
CA MET A 584 17.07 11.80 -15.62
C MET A 584 16.50 13.16 -16.06
N PHE A 585 15.91 13.88 -15.13
CA PHE A 585 15.54 15.28 -15.32
C PHE A 585 16.59 16.18 -14.67
N ASP A 586 17.07 17.17 -15.42
CA ASP A 586 17.98 18.22 -14.94
C ASP A 586 17.17 19.47 -14.61
N PRO A 587 16.95 19.80 -13.33
CA PRO A 587 16.13 20.92 -12.92
C PRO A 587 16.81 22.27 -13.23
N ALA A 588 18.16 22.32 -13.21
CA ALA A 588 18.88 23.56 -13.47
C ALA A 588 18.74 24.05 -14.90
N GLN A 589 18.67 23.14 -15.87
CA GLN A 589 18.52 23.46 -17.29
C GLN A 589 17.14 23.13 -17.86
N GLN A 590 16.22 22.67 -17.02
CA GLN A 590 14.85 22.28 -17.41
C GLN A 590 14.85 21.36 -18.63
N ARG A 591 15.59 20.26 -18.54
CA ARG A 591 15.75 19.29 -19.62
C ARG A 591 15.63 17.85 -19.14
N PHE A 592 15.04 17.02 -19.98
CA PHE A 592 15.11 15.57 -19.82
C PHE A 592 16.34 15.04 -20.54
N MET A 593 17.05 14.14 -19.90
CA MET A 593 18.18 13.41 -20.46
C MET A 593 17.85 11.92 -20.46
N MET A 594 18.22 11.25 -21.53
CA MET A 594 18.05 9.81 -21.69
C MET A 594 19.32 9.22 -22.31
N ALA A 595 19.77 8.12 -21.74
CA ALA A 595 20.82 7.31 -22.30
C ALA A 595 20.35 5.86 -22.41
N PHE A 596 20.66 5.19 -23.51
CA PHE A 596 20.37 3.78 -23.66
C PHE A 596 21.43 3.08 -24.52
N THR A 597 21.56 1.78 -24.35
CA THR A 597 22.40 0.91 -25.16
C THR A 597 21.70 -0.40 -25.46
N ASN A 598 21.98 -0.95 -26.64
CA ASN A 598 21.53 -2.29 -27.01
C ASN A 598 22.74 -3.21 -27.07
N ASN A 599 22.91 -4.06 -26.05
CA ASN A 599 24.06 -4.95 -25.92
C ASN A 599 24.12 -6.07 -26.98
N ALA A 600 23.09 -6.24 -27.80
CA ALA A 600 23.08 -7.23 -28.87
C ALA A 600 24.04 -6.85 -30.01
N ASN A 601 24.26 -5.55 -30.23
CA ASN A 601 25.13 -5.02 -31.28
C ASN A 601 26.28 -4.23 -30.65
N GLU A 602 27.47 -4.84 -30.57
CA GLU A 602 28.67 -4.17 -30.00
C GLU A 602 29.03 -2.86 -30.71
N SER A 603 28.55 -2.69 -31.95
CA SER A 603 28.75 -1.48 -32.76
C SER A 603 27.87 -0.29 -32.37
N ASP A 604 26.81 -0.49 -31.60
CA ASP A 604 25.81 0.56 -31.38
C ASP A 604 26.22 1.62 -30.34
N GLY A 605 27.09 1.23 -29.38
CA GLY A 605 27.60 2.17 -28.36
C GLY A 605 26.49 2.71 -27.44
N ILE A 606 26.66 3.98 -27.01
CA ILE A 606 25.72 4.69 -26.11
C ILE A 606 24.93 5.68 -26.95
N CYS A 607 23.63 5.52 -27.02
CA CYS A 607 22.70 6.51 -27.58
C CYS A 607 22.31 7.50 -26.48
N PHE A 608 22.67 8.76 -26.65
CA PHE A 608 22.34 9.83 -25.72
C PHE A 608 21.42 10.85 -26.35
N MET A 609 20.35 11.23 -25.66
CA MET A 609 19.41 12.26 -26.09
C MET A 609 19.14 13.22 -24.94
N SER A 610 19.03 14.50 -25.27
CA SER A 610 18.60 15.56 -24.36
C SER A 610 17.46 16.36 -24.96
N VAL A 611 16.44 16.65 -24.20
CA VAL A 611 15.30 17.47 -24.60
C VAL A 611 15.14 18.61 -23.60
N ALA A 612 15.47 19.83 -24.06
CA ALA A 612 15.30 21.04 -23.27
C ALA A 612 13.89 21.62 -23.51
N ILE A 613 13.20 21.93 -22.43
CA ILE A 613 11.86 22.50 -22.43
C ILE A 613 11.97 24.01 -22.28
N LYS A 614 11.56 24.74 -23.32
CA LYS A 614 11.39 26.21 -23.28
C LYS A 614 9.91 26.52 -23.42
N GLU A 615 9.45 27.62 -22.84
CA GLU A 615 8.01 28.00 -22.71
C GLU A 615 7.14 27.76 -23.96
N LYS A 616 7.67 27.77 -25.19
CA LYS A 616 6.94 27.54 -26.45
C LYS A 616 7.61 26.59 -27.43
N SER A 617 8.79 26.02 -27.08
CA SER A 617 9.54 25.16 -27.99
C SER A 617 10.30 24.09 -27.21
N CYS A 618 10.33 22.91 -27.75
CA CYS A 618 11.21 21.84 -27.26
C CYS A 618 12.39 21.72 -28.21
N ASN A 619 13.60 21.93 -27.67
CA ASN A 619 14.83 21.70 -28.43
C ASN A 619 15.38 20.33 -28.04
N ALA A 620 15.54 19.47 -29.01
CA ALA A 620 16.07 18.15 -28.82
C ALA A 620 17.43 18.01 -29.48
N SER A 621 18.37 17.37 -28.80
CA SER A 621 19.68 17.05 -29.31
C SER A 621 20.00 15.57 -29.06
N ALA A 622 20.69 14.93 -29.99
CA ALA A 622 21.08 13.54 -29.87
C ALA A 622 22.48 13.29 -30.44
N ILE A 623 23.17 12.33 -29.86
CA ILE A 623 24.49 11.87 -30.30
C ILE A 623 24.69 10.40 -29.94
N ARG A 624 25.55 9.72 -30.71
CA ARG A 624 25.94 8.33 -30.42
C ARG A 624 27.42 8.30 -30.02
N TYR A 625 27.71 7.75 -28.87
CA TYR A 625 29.08 7.56 -28.37
C TYR A 625 29.52 6.14 -28.54
N TYR A 626 30.83 5.97 -28.82
CA TYR A 626 31.48 4.68 -28.79
C TYR A 626 32.85 4.79 -28.11
N ILE A 627 33.26 3.72 -27.50
CA ILE A 627 34.55 3.55 -26.82
C ILE A 627 35.29 2.46 -27.56
N THR A 628 36.58 2.69 -27.88
CA THR A 628 37.42 1.72 -28.59
C THR A 628 38.40 1.03 -27.64
N SER A 629 38.96 -0.08 -28.08
CA SER A 629 40.00 -0.85 -27.37
C SER A 629 41.26 -0.05 -27.07
N GLY A 630 41.43 1.12 -27.69
CA GLY A 630 42.51 2.06 -27.40
C GLY A 630 42.54 2.68 -26.00
N LEU A 631 41.50 2.48 -25.20
CA LEU A 631 41.42 2.95 -23.81
C LEU A 631 42.50 2.30 -22.92
N ILE A 632 42.78 1.00 -23.13
CA ILE A 632 43.86 0.26 -22.45
C ILE A 632 44.76 -0.31 -23.49
N ARG A 633 45.96 0.27 -23.61
CA ARG A 633 47.02 -0.24 -24.51
C ARG A 633 47.70 -1.43 -23.85
N ASP A 634 47.61 -2.60 -24.53
CA ASP A 634 48.43 -3.77 -24.18
C ASP A 634 49.87 -3.53 -24.67
N PRO A 635 50.90 -3.41 -23.79
CA PRO A 635 52.24 -3.11 -24.17
C PRO A 635 52.87 -4.20 -25.09
N ASN A 636 52.24 -5.35 -25.24
CA ASN A 636 52.78 -6.48 -25.96
C ASN A 636 52.26 -6.64 -27.40
N LYS A 637 51.39 -5.76 -27.87
CA LYS A 637 50.81 -5.82 -29.22
C LYS A 637 51.15 -4.59 -30.04
N GLU A 638 51.97 -4.77 -31.09
CA GLU A 638 52.45 -3.70 -31.99
C GLU A 638 51.46 -3.26 -33.08
N GLN A 639 50.39 -3.99 -33.36
CA GLN A 639 49.34 -3.64 -34.34
C GLN A 639 47.95 -3.87 -33.73
N PHE A 640 47.21 -2.80 -33.52
CA PHE A 640 45.80 -2.85 -33.06
C PHE A 640 44.85 -2.34 -34.14
N GLU A 641 43.94 -3.18 -34.56
CA GLU A 641 42.70 -2.71 -35.13
C GLU A 641 41.87 -2.18 -33.92
N GLU A 642 41.51 -0.87 -33.93
CA GLU A 642 40.65 -0.31 -32.90
C GLU A 642 39.23 -0.87 -33.04
N GLU A 643 38.90 -1.84 -32.21
CA GLU A 643 37.56 -2.42 -32.14
C GLU A 643 36.70 -1.66 -31.12
N ASN A 644 35.40 -1.57 -31.40
CA ASN A 644 34.45 -1.00 -30.46
C ASN A 644 34.28 -1.92 -29.26
N VAL A 645 34.21 -1.33 -28.05
CA VAL A 645 34.04 -2.09 -26.81
C VAL A 645 32.54 -2.10 -26.42
N ALA A 646 32.05 -3.28 -26.00
CA ALA A 646 30.67 -3.46 -25.60
C ALA A 646 30.34 -2.73 -24.29
N VAL A 647 29.27 -1.96 -24.29
CA VAL A 647 28.69 -1.32 -23.10
C VAL A 647 27.74 -2.32 -22.43
N LEU A 648 28.02 -2.69 -21.18
CA LEU A 648 27.28 -3.71 -20.43
C LEU A 648 26.07 -3.14 -19.72
N ASP A 649 26.23 -1.97 -19.09
CA ASP A 649 25.18 -1.28 -18.37
C ASP A 649 25.49 0.22 -18.25
N LEU A 650 24.45 1.03 -18.01
CA LEU A 650 24.56 2.47 -17.83
C LEU A 650 23.47 3.01 -16.90
N GLN A 651 23.84 4.01 -16.09
CA GLN A 651 22.89 4.70 -15.21
C GLN A 651 23.36 6.14 -14.95
N PHE A 652 22.41 7.09 -14.94
CA PHE A 652 22.73 8.45 -14.51
C PHE A 652 23.11 8.47 -13.03
N TYR A 653 24.28 8.99 -12.75
CA TYR A 653 24.74 9.24 -11.39
C TYR A 653 24.22 10.58 -10.88
N SER A 654 24.35 11.62 -11.70
CA SER A 654 23.86 12.97 -11.42
C SER A 654 23.54 13.69 -12.74
N ALA A 655 23.04 14.92 -12.65
CA ALA A 655 22.86 15.77 -13.84
C ALA A 655 24.17 16.09 -14.58
N GLU A 656 25.32 15.80 -13.98
CA GLU A 656 26.65 16.07 -14.55
C GLU A 656 27.38 14.82 -15.03
N TYR A 657 27.02 13.62 -14.52
CA TYR A 657 27.76 12.38 -14.80
C TYR A 657 26.84 11.21 -15.15
N LEU A 658 27.24 10.45 -16.17
CA LEU A 658 26.67 9.16 -16.55
C LEU A 658 27.66 8.04 -16.17
N SER A 659 27.26 7.14 -15.31
CA SER A 659 28.00 5.91 -14.97
C SER A 659 27.83 4.87 -16.06
N VAL A 660 28.90 4.33 -16.54
CA VAL A 660 28.93 3.35 -17.63
C VAL A 660 29.82 2.15 -17.27
N LEU A 661 29.32 0.95 -17.45
CA LEU A 661 30.06 -0.28 -17.29
C LEU A 661 30.41 -0.84 -18.68
N ILE A 662 31.67 -1.01 -18.98
CA ILE A 662 32.15 -1.52 -20.27
C ILE A 662 32.96 -2.80 -20.11
N ARG A 663 32.96 -3.63 -21.13
CA ARG A 663 33.80 -4.83 -21.17
C ARG A 663 35.27 -4.44 -21.31
N HIS A 664 36.16 -5.15 -20.62
CA HIS A 664 37.60 -4.93 -20.78
C HIS A 664 38.06 -5.49 -22.15
N PRO A 665 38.78 -4.71 -22.99
CA PRO A 665 39.11 -5.13 -24.36
C PRO A 665 40.08 -6.31 -24.42
N CYS A 666 40.93 -6.49 -23.42
CA CYS A 666 41.97 -7.51 -23.41
C CYS A 666 41.71 -8.66 -22.42
N SER A 667 40.68 -8.58 -21.57
CA SER A 667 40.40 -9.59 -20.54
C SER A 667 38.91 -9.86 -20.42
N SER A 668 38.54 -11.12 -20.61
CA SER A 668 37.14 -11.53 -20.41
C SER A 668 36.72 -11.59 -18.93
N GLU A 669 37.66 -11.59 -18.00
CA GLU A 669 37.41 -11.66 -16.55
C GLU A 669 37.40 -10.29 -15.86
N SER A 670 37.63 -9.21 -16.59
CA SER A 670 37.71 -7.86 -16.06
C SER A 670 36.71 -6.95 -16.77
N THR A 671 36.27 -5.89 -16.08
CA THR A 671 35.42 -4.83 -16.64
C THR A 671 35.99 -3.47 -16.27
N ILE A 672 35.51 -2.44 -16.94
CA ILE A 672 35.92 -1.06 -16.67
C ILE A 672 34.67 -0.29 -16.26
N PHE A 673 34.75 0.39 -15.15
CA PHE A 673 33.71 1.29 -14.65
C PHE A 673 34.13 2.74 -14.96
N VAL A 674 33.27 3.46 -15.68
CA VAL A 674 33.58 4.81 -16.22
C VAL A 674 32.55 5.80 -15.70
N GLN A 675 32.98 6.98 -15.29
CA GLN A 675 32.13 8.16 -15.01
C GLN A 675 32.26 9.16 -16.17
N LEU A 676 31.29 9.16 -17.08
CA LEU A 676 31.29 10.02 -18.26
C LEU A 676 30.72 11.40 -17.91
N PRO A 677 31.50 12.51 -18.04
CA PRO A 677 30.99 13.85 -17.84
C PRO A 677 30.01 14.26 -18.94
N LEU A 678 28.78 14.63 -18.58
CA LEU A 678 27.71 14.96 -19.54
C LEU A 678 27.93 16.25 -20.30
N LYS A 679 28.76 17.18 -19.78
CA LYS A 679 29.16 18.37 -20.51
C LYS A 679 29.84 18.03 -21.84
N ILE A 680 30.71 17.02 -21.83
CA ILE A 680 31.35 16.52 -23.06
C ILE A 680 30.31 15.93 -24.02
N ALA A 681 29.25 15.32 -23.49
CA ALA A 681 28.17 14.74 -24.25
C ALA A 681 27.36 15.81 -25.02
N LEU A 682 27.12 16.94 -24.39
CA LEU A 682 26.24 17.97 -24.94
C LEU A 682 26.91 18.88 -25.98
N ASP A 683 28.22 19.14 -25.83
CA ASP A 683 28.95 20.09 -26.66
C ASP A 683 28.99 19.74 -28.16
N ASN A 684 28.69 18.48 -28.52
CA ASN A 684 28.76 18.02 -29.93
C ASN A 684 27.51 17.25 -30.36
N ALA A 685 26.40 17.39 -29.64
CA ALA A 685 25.16 16.74 -29.98
C ALA A 685 24.48 17.46 -31.18
N ASN A 686 23.92 16.68 -32.11
CA ASN A 686 23.15 17.21 -33.21
C ASN A 686 21.79 17.67 -32.74
N GLU A 687 21.47 18.94 -33.03
CA GLU A 687 20.13 19.44 -32.84
C GLU A 687 19.18 18.90 -33.93
N PHE A 688 17.98 18.55 -33.54
CA PHE A 688 16.96 18.10 -34.46
C PHE A 688 15.59 18.68 -34.12
N ASN A 689 14.74 18.76 -35.15
CA ASN A 689 13.40 19.25 -34.98
C ASN A 689 12.49 18.16 -34.45
N VAL A 690 11.88 18.38 -33.30
CA VAL A 690 10.95 17.48 -32.61
C VAL A 690 9.73 17.09 -33.46
N LYS A 691 9.38 17.91 -34.47
CA LYS A 691 8.25 17.64 -35.39
C LYS A 691 8.61 16.72 -36.56
N ALA A 692 9.88 16.33 -36.69
CA ALA A 692 10.30 15.45 -37.79
C ALA A 692 9.87 13.99 -37.50
N LYS A 693 9.26 13.32 -38.48
CA LYS A 693 8.84 11.91 -38.38
C LYS A 693 9.99 10.91 -38.60
N SER A 694 11.24 11.36 -38.75
CA SER A 694 12.40 10.54 -39.00
C SER A 694 12.89 9.86 -37.69
N CYS A 695 13.46 8.65 -37.81
CA CYS A 695 14.13 7.99 -36.70
C CYS A 695 15.33 8.83 -36.24
N ILE A 696 15.46 9.10 -34.93
CA ILE A 696 16.52 9.95 -34.36
C ILE A 696 17.87 9.29 -34.55
N PHE A 697 18.04 8.08 -34.00
CA PHE A 697 19.31 7.34 -34.07
C PHE A 697 19.44 6.54 -35.39
N SER A 698 19.17 7.23 -36.52
CA SER A 698 19.46 6.69 -37.85
C SER A 698 20.96 6.72 -38.15
N GLU A 699 21.36 6.17 -39.29
CA GLU A 699 22.77 6.17 -39.76
C GLU A 699 23.38 7.59 -39.95
N LYS A 700 22.53 8.61 -39.99
CA LYS A 700 22.92 10.03 -40.19
C LYS A 700 23.32 10.78 -38.92
N ILE A 701 23.14 10.18 -37.74
CA ILE A 701 23.54 10.85 -36.49
C ILE A 701 25.04 10.86 -36.32
N SER A 702 25.56 11.94 -35.72
CA SER A 702 26.99 12.04 -35.35
C SER A 702 27.40 10.90 -34.44
N ARG A 703 28.46 10.20 -34.85
CA ARG A 703 29.13 9.20 -34.04
C ARG A 703 30.43 9.79 -33.51
N ARG A 704 30.66 9.71 -32.21
CA ARG A 704 31.86 10.25 -31.60
C ARG A 704 32.59 9.20 -30.80
N ASN A 705 33.90 9.07 -31.11
CA ASN A 705 34.80 8.30 -30.26
C ASN A 705 35.15 9.14 -29.01
N ILE A 706 34.83 8.63 -27.84
CA ILE A 706 35.14 9.29 -26.56
C ILE A 706 36.35 8.70 -25.84
N THR A 707 37.02 7.71 -26.43
CA THR A 707 38.16 7.02 -25.81
C THR A 707 39.28 7.99 -25.42
N SER A 708 39.58 8.95 -26.28
CA SER A 708 40.61 9.98 -26.03
C SER A 708 40.25 11.01 -24.96
N LEU A 709 38.98 11.04 -24.54
CA LEU A 709 38.47 11.98 -23.55
C LEU A 709 38.38 11.36 -22.14
N LEU A 710 38.65 10.05 -22.05
CA LEU A 710 38.59 9.31 -20.81
C LEU A 710 40.02 9.32 -20.19
N ASP A 711 40.29 10.28 -19.32
CA ASP A 711 41.50 10.34 -18.53
C ASP A 711 41.48 9.28 -17.41
N GLN A 712 42.68 8.92 -16.90
CA GLN A 712 42.84 7.90 -15.84
C GLN A 712 42.04 8.19 -14.56
N GLY A 713 41.67 9.44 -14.28
CA GLY A 713 40.85 9.81 -13.12
C GLY A 713 39.32 9.58 -13.29
N ILE A 714 38.87 9.21 -14.51
CA ILE A 714 37.44 9.07 -14.83
C ILE A 714 37.02 7.61 -14.87
N TYR A 715 37.95 6.67 -14.95
CA TYR A 715 37.61 5.24 -15.02
C TYR A 715 38.46 4.40 -14.05
N THR A 716 37.92 3.28 -13.63
CA THR A 716 38.57 2.27 -12.79
C THR A 716 38.44 0.88 -13.43
N VAL A 717 39.58 0.16 -13.50
CA VAL A 717 39.57 -1.23 -13.97
C VAL A 717 39.21 -2.16 -12.81
N LEU A 718 38.21 -2.98 -13.03
CA LEU A 718 37.71 -3.97 -12.08
C LEU A 718 38.36 -5.32 -12.36
N ASP A 719 39.54 -5.55 -11.78
CA ASP A 719 40.26 -6.80 -11.96
C ASP A 719 39.51 -7.99 -11.37
N LYS A 720 39.52 -9.11 -12.07
CA LYS A 720 38.86 -10.36 -11.66
C LYS A 720 37.35 -10.19 -11.37
N MET A 721 36.71 -9.30 -12.11
CA MET A 721 35.28 -9.06 -12.00
C MET A 721 34.66 -8.87 -13.39
N ASP A 722 33.99 -9.91 -13.90
CA ASP A 722 33.13 -9.81 -15.08
C ASP A 722 31.83 -9.14 -14.65
N GLY A 723 31.71 -7.84 -14.87
CA GLY A 723 30.55 -7.02 -14.44
C GLY A 723 29.32 -7.28 -15.30
N PHE A 724 28.14 -7.08 -14.70
CA PHE A 724 26.86 -7.34 -15.34
C PHE A 724 25.89 -6.15 -15.24
N ARG A 725 25.71 -5.60 -14.03
CA ARG A 725 24.84 -4.44 -13.75
C ARG A 725 25.49 -3.49 -12.78
N ILE A 726 25.04 -2.23 -12.84
CA ILE A 726 25.40 -1.18 -11.88
C ILE A 726 24.14 -0.68 -11.17
N ALA A 727 24.31 -0.18 -9.95
CA ALA A 727 23.34 0.63 -9.27
C ALA A 727 24.09 1.80 -8.63
N VAL A 728 23.68 3.03 -8.94
CA VAL A 728 24.38 4.24 -8.50
C VAL A 728 23.43 5.18 -7.77
N SER A 729 23.97 5.97 -6.85
CA SER A 729 23.25 7.02 -6.15
C SER A 729 24.14 8.24 -5.97
N GLY A 730 23.87 9.29 -6.77
CA GLY A 730 24.60 10.56 -6.67
C GLY A 730 24.37 11.26 -5.34
N GLY A 731 23.16 11.22 -4.79
CA GLY A 731 22.86 11.82 -3.48
C GLY A 731 23.61 11.17 -2.31
N ARG A 732 24.06 9.91 -2.46
CA ARG A 732 24.82 9.15 -1.45
C ARG A 732 26.28 8.98 -1.80
N ARG A 733 26.73 9.44 -2.96
CA ARG A 733 28.08 9.28 -3.50
C ARG A 733 28.56 7.82 -3.51
N VAL A 734 27.68 6.89 -3.88
CA VAL A 734 28.01 5.47 -3.90
C VAL A 734 27.62 4.83 -5.23
N ALA A 735 28.35 3.78 -5.57
CA ALA A 735 28.07 2.91 -6.70
C ALA A 735 28.28 1.46 -6.30
N VAL A 736 27.49 0.57 -6.91
CA VAL A 736 27.66 -0.87 -6.77
C VAL A 736 27.71 -1.52 -8.13
N VAL A 737 28.66 -2.42 -8.29
CA VAL A 737 28.79 -3.26 -9.48
C VAL A 737 28.49 -4.71 -9.12
N LEU A 738 27.57 -5.33 -9.87
CA LEU A 738 27.21 -6.75 -9.76
C LEU A 738 27.97 -7.53 -10.83
N SER A 739 28.57 -8.63 -10.44
CA SER A 739 29.22 -9.56 -11.39
C SER A 739 28.21 -10.36 -12.21
N ARG A 740 28.62 -10.90 -13.36
CA ARG A 740 27.80 -11.79 -14.21
C ARG A 740 27.41 -13.10 -13.52
N SER A 741 28.21 -13.55 -12.52
CA SER A 741 27.82 -14.67 -11.65
C SER A 741 26.61 -14.34 -10.78
N ARG A 742 26.24 -13.06 -10.68
CA ARG A 742 25.15 -12.51 -9.84
C ARG A 742 25.28 -12.79 -8.34
N ARG A 743 26.49 -13.15 -7.90
CA ARG A 743 26.78 -13.47 -6.48
C ARG A 743 27.89 -12.63 -5.89
N LYS A 744 28.60 -11.87 -6.71
CA LYS A 744 29.72 -11.02 -6.27
C LYS A 744 29.35 -9.56 -6.50
N VAL A 745 29.50 -8.76 -5.48
CA VAL A 745 29.15 -7.33 -5.46
C VAL A 745 30.37 -6.54 -5.00
N ARG A 746 30.74 -5.47 -5.73
CA ARG A 746 31.72 -4.48 -5.31
C ARG A 746 31.06 -3.15 -5.09
N VAL A 747 31.39 -2.52 -3.97
CA VAL A 747 30.88 -1.23 -3.56
C VAL A 747 31.98 -0.18 -3.70
N PHE A 748 31.62 0.97 -4.25
CA PHE A 748 32.50 2.10 -4.49
C PHE A 748 31.95 3.35 -3.80
N GLU A 749 32.83 4.09 -3.17
CA GLU A 749 32.64 5.48 -2.81
C GLU A 749 33.01 6.33 -4.03
N MET A 750 32.12 7.22 -4.39
CA MET A 750 32.30 8.13 -5.52
C MET A 750 32.66 9.51 -4.98
N GLU A 751 33.43 10.30 -5.77
CA GLU A 751 33.89 11.64 -5.37
C GLU A 751 34.77 11.61 -4.09
N ALA A 752 35.54 10.54 -3.92
CA ALA A 752 36.52 10.49 -2.83
C ALA A 752 37.53 11.60 -3.04
N ASP A 753 37.69 12.45 -2.03
CA ASP A 753 38.77 13.46 -2.02
C ASP A 753 40.10 12.70 -2.09
N GLY A 754 41.02 13.12 -3.00
CA GLY A 754 42.31 12.48 -3.11
C GLY A 754 43.02 12.56 -1.76
N ASP A 755 43.44 11.40 -1.26
CA ASP A 755 44.17 11.26 -0.01
C ASP A 755 45.37 12.24 -0.01
N ASP A 756 45.29 13.32 0.77
CA ASP A 756 46.46 13.90 1.35
C ASP A 756 46.92 12.91 2.42
N ASP A 757 48.09 12.34 2.15
CA ASP A 757 48.74 11.27 2.88
C ASP A 757 48.81 11.46 4.38
N GLU A 758 48.84 10.32 5.07
CA GLU A 758 49.47 9.98 6.34
C GLU A 758 48.60 10.07 7.61
N ASP A 759 48.35 8.86 8.12
CA ASP A 759 48.29 8.50 9.54
C ASP A 759 47.45 9.40 10.48
N GLU A 760 46.14 9.22 10.49
CA GLU A 760 45.43 9.27 11.77
C GLU A 760 44.45 8.12 11.91
N THR A 761 44.94 7.13 12.60
CA THR A 761 44.22 5.99 13.18
C THR A 761 42.96 6.42 13.92
N LEU A 762 41.87 5.73 13.60
CA LEU A 762 40.83 5.28 14.55
C LEU A 762 40.64 6.14 15.80
N ASP A 763 39.98 7.29 15.75
CA ASP A 763 39.28 7.79 16.95
C ASP A 763 38.33 8.98 16.67
N SER A 764 37.33 8.88 15.83
CA SER A 764 36.32 9.96 15.70
C SER A 764 34.89 9.54 15.49
N THR A 765 34.55 8.30 15.85
CA THR A 765 33.14 7.82 15.80
C THR A 765 32.47 7.68 17.17
N GLN A 766 32.96 8.43 18.20
CA GLN A 766 32.33 8.41 19.53
C GLN A 766 31.76 9.75 20.02
N HIS A 767 31.65 10.77 19.18
CA HIS A 767 31.20 12.10 19.65
C HIS A 767 29.92 12.65 19.00
N SER A 768 28.95 11.84 18.64
CA SER A 768 27.62 12.36 18.26
C SER A 768 26.41 11.66 18.88
N LEU A 769 26.62 10.92 19.98
CA LEU A 769 25.50 10.26 20.71
C LEU A 769 25.50 10.60 22.20
N SER A 770 25.78 11.85 22.58
CA SER A 770 25.65 12.28 23.98
C SER A 770 25.25 13.74 24.11
N ALA A 771 24.05 14.08 23.61
CA ALA A 771 23.44 15.36 23.96
C ALA A 771 21.91 15.26 23.81
N THR A 772 21.28 14.44 24.61
CA THR A 772 19.87 14.64 25.05
C THR A 772 19.55 13.60 26.13
N ASN A 773 20.07 13.83 27.34
CA ASN A 773 19.50 13.31 28.57
C ASN A 773 20.11 14.07 29.73
N ASP A 774 19.56 15.22 30.02
CA ASP A 774 19.58 15.81 31.36
C ASP A 774 18.47 16.89 31.43
N SER A 775 17.33 16.55 31.89
CA SER A 775 16.49 17.44 32.68
C SER A 775 15.88 16.64 33.81
N SER A 776 16.66 16.66 34.85
CA SER A 776 16.38 16.18 36.19
C SER A 776 15.07 16.70 36.77
N TYR A 777 14.39 15.81 37.45
CA TYR A 777 13.51 16.04 38.59
C TYR A 777 13.97 17.18 39.50
N ARG A 778 13.09 18.11 39.77
CA ARG A 778 12.99 18.80 41.04
C ARG A 778 11.55 18.82 41.49
N SER A 779 11.26 17.98 42.46
CA SER A 779 10.22 18.16 43.45
C SER A 779 10.45 19.50 44.18
N ASP A 780 9.37 20.27 44.38
CA ASP A 780 9.00 20.78 45.68
C ASP A 780 7.71 21.61 45.60
N GLN A 781 6.79 21.25 46.50
CA GLN A 781 5.58 21.90 46.99
C GLN A 781 4.34 21.93 46.09
#